data_59feafdf5509f9995886fefa805834e6
#
_entry.id   59feafdf5509f9995886fefa805834e6
#
_cell.length_a   1.000
_cell.length_b   1.000
_cell.length_c   1.000
_cell.angle_alpha   90.00
_cell.angle_beta   90.00
_cell.angle_gamma   90.00
#
_symmetry.space_group_name_H-M   'P 1'
#
loop_
_entity.id
_entity.type
_entity.pdbx_description
1 polymer ?
#
loop_
_entity_poly.entity_id
_entity_poly.type
_entity_poly.pdbx_seq_one_letter_code
_entity_poly.pdbx_strand_id
1 'polypeptide(L)'
;MNNMLRIARKEFAGFFFSPIAFIFLGAFLAVTLFVFFWVETFFARNIADVRPLFEWMPLLLIFLVAAVTMRMWSEERRSGTLEFLLSVPVKSYHMVLGKFMACLGLVAVALLLTLPLPVTVSLLGPLDWGPVFGGYLATLFLAAAYAAIGLFISARSANQIVSLILTAVVCGLFYLLGTDALTGLFGNRASEFLKLLGSGSRFDSITRGVIDLRDLYYYLSLVGVFLTLNVFALEWLRWAGNASNANHRRWGLISALLAANFLAANLWLAPVASVRADLTRGNVYSISEATRSYLAQLQEPMLIRGYFSAQTHPLLAPLVPRLRDLLEEYAVAAEGRVRVEFIDPQEHPELEQEANEKYDIQPVPFQFASKYKATVINSYFNILIQYGDQHQVLDFGDLIEVRAQSEGDLEVELRNPEYDLTQSIKKILFAYQGTGELFENIPHPVSFKGYISDDERLPEVLSLFRKELDAVLSELVERSGGTLTIDIRDPDAQDGVLARQLKSDFGFRPMVASLTDTNTFWFYMTLEGNGRIVQVPLPEQFEKAGLEQGIQAALKRFSRGFLKTVALHTPVSTLAMFGMPASGKRFDWLSNTLAEEHNLASTNLKNGRVPDEADLLLLASPDKLDIKQLFAVDQFLMRGGTVVIATSPFDIEHGEVLSVRKLESALIDWLSHHGIMLEEQMVLDPLNASFPIPVSRRVAGYVFNETQMVNYPYFADIRGDGIVQEGGMTEGIDQVTMTWPSPITLDEQKNQDRKVTRLLQSSDQAWASDSMEIQPDFQMHGELGFPVGDQRGPQLLAVAVEGPFDSYFKDKPSPLVTHEEEADAGGEPAEDAEKESRITRVIDRSPESARIILFASSSFLTDTMLDLAASGMGTRYLKPVQLVENAIDWSLEDRGLLAIRGRAHFSRTLKPLDRESQLFWEYLNYGLPLFGLLLIGFIRRRTNKRAASRYAAILGTAEKTRV
;
A
#
# COMPACT_ATOMS: atom_id res chain seq x y z
N MET A 1 18.24 -13.84 -45.96
CA MET A 1 17.51 -14.47 -44.84
C MET A 1 17.80 -15.98 -44.75
N ASN A 2 17.77 -16.74 -45.83
CA ASN A 2 18.02 -18.20 -45.78
C ASN A 2 19.36 -18.64 -45.19
N ASN A 3 20.48 -17.91 -45.48
CA ASN A 3 21.84 -18.31 -45.05
C ASN A 3 22.00 -18.06 -43.51
N MET A 4 21.48 -16.96 -42.98
CA MET A 4 21.51 -16.63 -41.54
C MET A 4 20.78 -17.72 -40.71
N LEU A 5 19.54 -18.07 -41.13
CA LEU A 5 18.75 -19.10 -40.43
C LEU A 5 19.40 -20.52 -40.53
N ARG A 6 20.05 -20.83 -41.66
CA ARG A 6 20.78 -22.09 -41.80
C ARG A 6 21.98 -22.17 -40.85
N ILE A 7 22.72 -21.07 -40.70
CA ILE A 7 23.82 -20.97 -39.74
C ILE A 7 23.30 -21.07 -38.33
N ALA A 8 22.25 -20.28 -37.96
CA ALA A 8 21.62 -20.34 -36.64
C ALA A 8 21.16 -21.75 -36.26
N ARG A 9 20.50 -22.45 -37.21
CA ARG A 9 20.04 -23.84 -36.99
C ARG A 9 21.19 -24.81 -36.81
N LYS A 10 22.27 -24.65 -37.59
CA LYS A 10 23.49 -25.48 -37.47
C LYS A 10 24.13 -25.30 -36.10
N GLU A 11 24.40 -24.06 -35.74
CA GLU A 11 25.07 -23.71 -34.46
C GLU A 11 24.21 -24.12 -33.26
N PHE A 12 22.91 -23.80 -33.28
CA PHE A 12 21.97 -24.23 -32.25
C PHE A 12 21.94 -25.75 -32.11
N ALA A 13 21.88 -26.47 -33.24
CA ALA A 13 21.95 -27.89 -33.22
C ALA A 13 23.26 -28.43 -32.66
N GLY A 14 24.36 -27.70 -32.93
CA GLY A 14 25.71 -28.02 -32.44
C GLY A 14 25.83 -28.06 -30.91
N PHE A 15 25.14 -27.18 -30.22
CA PHE A 15 25.13 -27.18 -28.74
C PHE A 15 24.64 -28.52 -28.16
N PHE A 16 23.68 -29.16 -28.79
CA PHE A 16 23.09 -30.42 -28.31
C PHE A 16 23.80 -31.68 -28.85
N PHE A 17 24.88 -31.54 -29.65
CA PHE A 17 25.73 -32.67 -30.00
C PHE A 17 26.68 -33.09 -28.87
N SER A 18 26.94 -32.16 -27.97
CA SER A 18 27.81 -32.39 -26.81
C SER A 18 26.94 -32.43 -25.53
N PRO A 19 27.30 -33.24 -24.51
CA PRO A 19 26.66 -33.23 -23.19
C PRO A 19 26.68 -31.87 -22.50
N ILE A 20 27.58 -30.97 -22.93
CA ILE A 20 27.87 -29.68 -22.27
C ILE A 20 26.59 -28.81 -22.18
N ALA A 21 25.79 -28.72 -23.25
CA ALA A 21 24.56 -27.94 -23.22
C ALA A 21 23.54 -28.46 -22.18
N PHE A 22 23.42 -29.78 -22.06
CA PHE A 22 22.54 -30.39 -21.06
C PHE A 22 23.04 -30.15 -19.64
N ILE A 23 24.35 -30.20 -19.42
CA ILE A 23 24.98 -29.91 -18.11
C ILE A 23 24.72 -28.43 -17.74
N PHE A 24 24.95 -27.51 -18.69
CA PHE A 24 24.73 -26.08 -18.46
C PHE A 24 23.25 -25.76 -18.19
N LEU A 25 22.33 -26.30 -19.00
CA LEU A 25 20.90 -26.11 -18.79
C LEU A 25 20.45 -26.72 -17.45
N GLY A 26 20.95 -27.94 -17.14
CA GLY A 26 20.65 -28.59 -15.87
C GLY A 26 21.17 -27.83 -14.67
N ALA A 27 22.41 -27.35 -14.73
CA ALA A 27 23.00 -26.52 -13.69
C ALA A 27 22.24 -25.19 -13.50
N PHE A 28 21.94 -24.51 -14.60
CA PHE A 28 21.16 -23.28 -14.57
C PHE A 28 19.79 -23.50 -13.91
N LEU A 29 19.05 -24.51 -14.33
CA LEU A 29 17.74 -24.83 -13.76
C LEU A 29 17.82 -25.22 -12.29
N ALA A 30 18.80 -26.06 -11.92
CA ALA A 30 18.98 -26.49 -10.54
C ALA A 30 19.30 -25.30 -9.62
N VAL A 31 20.23 -24.42 -10.03
CA VAL A 31 20.59 -23.23 -9.25
C VAL A 31 19.40 -22.25 -9.17
N THR A 32 18.73 -21.98 -10.29
CA THR A 32 17.58 -21.06 -10.34
C THR A 32 16.46 -21.50 -9.42
N LEU A 33 16.07 -22.77 -9.45
CA LEU A 33 15.01 -23.32 -8.61
C LEU A 33 15.44 -23.43 -7.14
N PHE A 34 16.70 -23.80 -6.88
CA PHE A 34 17.25 -23.82 -5.54
C PHE A 34 17.24 -22.42 -4.91
N VAL A 35 17.68 -21.41 -5.65
CA VAL A 35 17.63 -20.02 -5.18
C VAL A 35 16.18 -19.63 -4.86
N PHE A 36 15.24 -19.90 -5.73
CA PHE A 36 13.84 -19.53 -5.53
C PHE A 36 13.19 -20.19 -4.29
N PHE A 37 13.37 -21.51 -4.12
CA PHE A 37 12.70 -22.21 -3.01
C PHE A 37 13.47 -22.11 -1.68
N TRP A 38 14.82 -22.10 -1.70
CA TRP A 38 15.64 -22.22 -0.50
C TRP A 38 16.33 -20.92 -0.08
N VAL A 39 16.87 -20.15 -1.01
CA VAL A 39 17.53 -18.86 -0.69
C VAL A 39 16.47 -17.80 -0.44
N GLU A 40 15.52 -17.67 -1.35
CA GLU A 40 14.40 -16.73 -1.26
C GLU A 40 13.22 -17.26 -0.43
N THR A 41 13.34 -18.44 0.15
CA THR A 41 12.39 -19.03 1.10
C THR A 41 10.91 -18.89 0.69
N PHE A 42 10.58 -19.22 -0.57
CA PHE A 42 9.28 -18.95 -1.18
C PHE A 42 8.08 -19.31 -0.30
N PHE A 43 8.05 -20.55 0.26
CA PHE A 43 6.93 -20.98 1.10
C PHE A 43 6.89 -20.28 2.47
N ALA A 44 8.05 -19.91 3.03
CA ALA A 44 8.10 -19.20 4.31
C ALA A 44 7.64 -17.73 4.16
N ARG A 45 7.94 -17.10 3.01
CA ARG A 45 7.42 -15.74 2.68
C ARG A 45 5.90 -15.72 2.50
N ASN A 46 5.29 -16.86 2.19
CA ASN A 46 3.85 -17.02 2.00
C ASN A 46 3.21 -16.03 0.99
N ILE A 47 3.96 -15.61 -0.02
CA ILE A 47 3.56 -14.64 -1.04
C ILE A 47 3.60 -15.28 -2.42
N ALA A 48 2.52 -15.15 -3.21
CA ALA A 48 2.43 -15.58 -4.61
C ALA A 48 3.17 -14.59 -5.53
N ASP A 49 4.48 -14.54 -5.44
CA ASP A 49 5.35 -13.67 -6.21
C ASP A 49 6.51 -14.45 -6.84
N VAL A 50 6.79 -14.19 -8.12
CA VAL A 50 7.92 -14.79 -8.86
C VAL A 50 9.04 -13.81 -9.14
N ARG A 51 8.97 -12.56 -8.67
CA ARG A 51 10.06 -11.57 -8.83
C ARG A 51 11.39 -12.07 -8.29
N PRO A 52 11.47 -12.79 -7.16
CA PRO A 52 12.73 -13.36 -6.66
C PRO A 52 13.44 -14.28 -7.66
N LEU A 53 12.69 -14.94 -8.55
CA LEU A 53 13.28 -15.70 -9.65
C LEU A 53 14.14 -14.82 -10.56
N PHE A 54 13.70 -13.58 -10.82
CA PHE A 54 14.35 -12.65 -11.74
C PHE A 54 15.48 -11.86 -11.09
N GLU A 55 15.45 -11.63 -9.80
CA GLU A 55 16.51 -10.89 -9.07
C GLU A 55 17.89 -11.51 -9.24
N TRP A 56 18.00 -12.84 -9.27
CA TRP A 56 19.25 -13.57 -9.46
C TRP A 56 19.58 -13.84 -10.92
N MET A 57 18.63 -13.62 -11.84
CA MET A 57 18.85 -13.88 -13.27
C MET A 57 20.02 -13.12 -13.89
N PRO A 58 20.28 -11.84 -13.58
CA PRO A 58 21.44 -11.14 -14.15
C PRO A 58 22.75 -11.84 -13.81
N LEU A 59 22.93 -12.24 -12.56
CA LEU A 59 24.14 -12.95 -12.11
C LEU A 59 24.29 -14.31 -12.78
N LEU A 60 23.21 -15.09 -12.84
CA LEU A 60 23.21 -16.41 -13.48
C LEU A 60 23.48 -16.31 -14.98
N LEU A 61 22.91 -15.31 -15.67
CA LEU A 61 23.11 -15.09 -17.08
C LEU A 61 24.53 -14.63 -17.43
N ILE A 62 25.20 -13.86 -16.56
CA ILE A 62 26.63 -13.49 -16.77
C ILE A 62 27.45 -14.75 -16.99
N PHE A 63 27.30 -15.75 -16.13
CA PHE A 63 28.05 -17.00 -16.23
C PHE A 63 27.57 -17.91 -17.37
N LEU A 64 26.24 -18.08 -17.48
CA LEU A 64 25.64 -18.95 -18.51
C LEU A 64 25.98 -18.45 -19.93
N VAL A 65 25.76 -17.16 -20.20
CA VAL A 65 25.98 -16.58 -21.53
C VAL A 65 27.47 -16.49 -21.85
N ALA A 66 28.33 -16.16 -20.88
CA ALA A 66 29.76 -16.17 -21.06
C ALA A 66 30.26 -17.58 -21.45
N ALA A 67 29.77 -18.63 -20.79
CA ALA A 67 30.14 -20.01 -21.09
C ALA A 67 29.65 -20.50 -22.47
N VAL A 68 28.46 -20.03 -22.90
CA VAL A 68 27.92 -20.35 -24.22
C VAL A 68 28.70 -19.64 -25.33
N THR A 69 29.00 -18.34 -25.13
CA THR A 69 29.62 -17.50 -26.17
C THR A 69 31.13 -17.68 -26.28
N MET A 70 31.83 -18.12 -25.21
CA MET A 70 33.27 -18.23 -25.18
C MET A 70 33.85 -19.10 -26.34
N ARG A 71 33.09 -20.11 -26.78
CA ARG A 71 33.50 -21.07 -27.80
C ARG A 71 33.18 -20.64 -29.23
N MET A 72 32.28 -19.69 -29.42
CA MET A 72 31.66 -19.40 -30.69
C MET A 72 32.64 -18.94 -31.81
N TRP A 73 33.63 -18.14 -31.45
CA TRP A 73 34.67 -17.69 -32.36
C TRP A 73 36.08 -18.14 -31.94
N SER A 74 36.37 -18.21 -30.63
CA SER A 74 37.68 -18.53 -30.15
C SER A 74 38.09 -19.98 -30.48
N GLU A 75 37.14 -20.91 -30.50
CA GLU A 75 37.41 -22.29 -30.93
C GLU A 75 37.74 -22.38 -32.45
N GLU A 76 36.99 -21.67 -33.30
CA GLU A 76 37.25 -21.59 -34.72
C GLU A 76 38.56 -20.90 -35.04
N ARG A 77 38.92 -19.86 -34.26
CA ARG A 77 40.22 -19.20 -34.38
C ARG A 77 41.35 -20.11 -33.92
N ARG A 78 41.18 -20.86 -32.84
CA ARG A 78 42.20 -21.81 -32.37
C ARG A 78 42.41 -22.97 -33.31
N SER A 79 41.35 -23.45 -33.97
CA SER A 79 41.42 -24.58 -34.92
C SER A 79 41.81 -24.17 -36.34
N GLY A 80 41.98 -22.87 -36.62
CA GLY A 80 42.29 -22.35 -37.96
C GLY A 80 41.12 -22.40 -38.94
N THR A 81 39.92 -22.80 -38.49
CA THR A 81 38.71 -22.87 -39.34
C THR A 81 38.08 -21.51 -39.61
N LEU A 82 38.42 -20.48 -38.81
CA LEU A 82 37.91 -19.12 -38.97
C LEU A 82 38.36 -18.54 -40.34
N GLU A 83 39.60 -18.75 -40.76
CA GLU A 83 40.14 -18.27 -42.04
C GLU A 83 39.38 -18.90 -43.22
N PHE A 84 39.07 -20.20 -43.13
CA PHE A 84 38.22 -20.89 -44.09
C PHE A 84 36.80 -20.32 -44.15
N LEU A 85 36.18 -20.10 -43.01
CA LEU A 85 34.85 -19.50 -42.93
C LEU A 85 34.79 -18.08 -43.55
N LEU A 86 35.85 -17.28 -43.36
CA LEU A 86 35.95 -15.94 -43.92
C LEU A 86 36.19 -15.94 -45.44
N SER A 87 36.68 -17.05 -46.02
CA SER A 87 36.86 -17.21 -47.45
C SER A 87 35.59 -17.61 -48.21
N VAL A 88 34.55 -18.12 -47.49
CA VAL A 88 33.27 -18.50 -48.09
C VAL A 88 32.49 -17.24 -48.54
N PRO A 89 31.76 -17.29 -49.70
CA PRO A 89 30.99 -16.12 -50.19
C PRO A 89 29.72 -15.86 -49.37
N VAL A 90 29.86 -15.73 -48.05
CA VAL A 90 28.81 -15.36 -47.10
C VAL A 90 29.20 -14.04 -46.43
N LYS A 91 28.29 -13.12 -46.34
CA LYS A 91 28.51 -11.82 -45.67
C LYS A 91 28.71 -12.04 -44.19
N SER A 92 29.69 -11.37 -43.59
CA SER A 92 30.09 -11.53 -42.16
C SER A 92 28.92 -11.28 -41.19
N TYR A 93 28.02 -10.34 -41.50
CA TYR A 93 26.85 -10.10 -40.66
C TYR A 93 25.86 -11.28 -40.62
N HIS A 94 25.74 -12.11 -41.67
CA HIS A 94 24.94 -13.33 -41.62
C HIS A 94 25.54 -14.39 -40.67
N MET A 95 26.85 -14.45 -40.57
CA MET A 95 27.56 -15.35 -39.67
C MET A 95 27.38 -14.90 -38.22
N VAL A 96 27.60 -13.60 -37.96
CA VAL A 96 27.43 -13.02 -36.61
C VAL A 96 25.99 -13.17 -36.11
N LEU A 97 25.02 -12.76 -36.93
CA LEU A 97 23.59 -12.87 -36.54
C LEU A 97 23.14 -14.34 -36.41
N GLY A 98 23.69 -15.24 -37.25
CA GLY A 98 23.40 -16.67 -37.11
C GLY A 98 23.88 -17.26 -35.79
N LYS A 99 25.09 -16.97 -35.37
CA LYS A 99 25.64 -17.39 -34.06
C LYS A 99 24.95 -16.72 -32.91
N PHE A 100 24.63 -15.41 -33.03
CA PHE A 100 23.86 -14.68 -32.03
C PHE A 100 22.48 -15.32 -31.79
N MET A 101 21.72 -15.60 -32.85
CA MET A 101 20.41 -16.27 -32.75
C MET A 101 20.53 -17.68 -32.15
N ALA A 102 21.61 -18.41 -32.40
CA ALA A 102 21.81 -19.72 -31.80
C ALA A 102 22.05 -19.63 -30.28
N CYS A 103 22.86 -18.66 -29.81
CA CYS A 103 23.09 -18.42 -28.38
C CYS A 103 21.78 -17.98 -27.68
N LEU A 104 21.06 -17.00 -28.25
CA LEU A 104 19.80 -16.52 -27.71
C LEU A 104 18.74 -17.63 -27.69
N GLY A 105 18.69 -18.48 -28.72
CA GLY A 105 17.80 -19.64 -28.76
C GLY A 105 18.06 -20.64 -27.64
N LEU A 106 19.31 -20.86 -27.25
CA LEU A 106 19.65 -21.74 -26.11
C LEU A 106 19.17 -21.14 -24.78
N VAL A 107 19.36 -19.83 -24.58
CA VAL A 107 18.84 -19.15 -23.38
C VAL A 107 17.31 -19.15 -23.38
N ALA A 108 16.67 -18.93 -24.52
CA ALA A 108 15.20 -19.02 -24.62
C ALA A 108 14.67 -20.41 -24.23
N VAL A 109 15.38 -21.49 -24.61
CA VAL A 109 15.03 -22.86 -24.13
C VAL A 109 15.22 -22.98 -22.63
N ALA A 110 16.28 -22.42 -22.04
CA ALA A 110 16.47 -22.40 -20.60
C ALA A 110 15.32 -21.71 -19.87
N LEU A 111 14.90 -20.55 -20.36
CA LEU A 111 13.78 -19.78 -19.80
C LEU A 111 12.43 -20.49 -19.97
N LEU A 112 12.19 -21.12 -21.12
CA LEU A 112 10.97 -21.92 -21.34
C LEU A 112 10.84 -23.09 -20.34
N LEU A 113 11.96 -23.66 -19.92
CA LEU A 113 11.97 -24.75 -18.94
C LEU A 113 11.69 -24.27 -17.51
N THR A 114 11.76 -22.97 -17.22
CA THR A 114 11.35 -22.38 -15.93
C THR A 114 9.88 -22.01 -15.87
N LEU A 115 9.14 -22.01 -17.00
CA LEU A 115 7.71 -21.63 -17.05
C LEU A 115 6.78 -22.48 -16.15
N PRO A 116 7.06 -23.74 -15.82
CA PRO A 116 6.23 -24.46 -14.84
C PRO A 116 6.14 -23.75 -13.50
N LEU A 117 7.17 -23.00 -13.07
CA LEU A 117 7.20 -22.32 -11.80
C LEU A 117 6.13 -21.22 -11.67
N PRO A 118 6.02 -20.19 -12.56
CA PRO A 118 4.93 -19.22 -12.47
C PRO A 118 3.54 -19.87 -12.56
N VAL A 119 3.39 -20.93 -13.35
CA VAL A 119 2.12 -21.67 -13.43
C VAL A 119 1.79 -22.31 -12.08
N THR A 120 2.76 -22.93 -11.42
CA THR A 120 2.59 -23.48 -10.06
C THR A 120 2.18 -22.38 -9.07
N VAL A 121 2.90 -21.25 -9.06
CA VAL A 121 2.59 -20.13 -8.16
C VAL A 121 1.18 -19.60 -8.40
N SER A 122 0.74 -19.52 -9.68
CA SER A 122 -0.62 -19.07 -10.02
C SER A 122 -1.74 -20.02 -9.58
N LEU A 123 -1.43 -21.31 -9.40
CA LEU A 123 -2.36 -22.30 -8.82
C LEU A 123 -2.45 -22.21 -7.30
N LEU A 124 -1.37 -21.77 -6.67
CA LEU A 124 -1.24 -21.65 -5.22
C LEU A 124 -1.74 -20.30 -4.66
N GLY A 125 -1.78 -19.26 -5.49
CA GLY A 125 -2.21 -17.94 -5.06
C GLY A 125 -2.47 -16.99 -6.23
N PRO A 126 -2.99 -15.78 -5.97
CA PRO A 126 -3.32 -14.77 -6.97
C PRO A 126 -2.06 -14.11 -7.54
N LEU A 127 -1.42 -14.76 -8.52
CA LEU A 127 -0.22 -14.26 -9.17
C LEU A 127 -0.50 -13.09 -10.11
N ASP A 128 0.32 -12.05 -10.04
CA ASP A 128 0.35 -10.97 -11.03
C ASP A 128 1.21 -11.37 -12.23
N TRP A 129 0.58 -11.50 -13.40
CA TRP A 129 1.25 -11.90 -14.63
C TRP A 129 2.04 -10.76 -15.31
N GLY A 130 1.80 -9.49 -14.94
CA GLY A 130 2.54 -8.34 -15.46
C GLY A 130 4.04 -8.43 -15.18
N PRO A 131 4.45 -8.51 -13.90
CA PRO A 131 5.84 -8.73 -13.50
C PRO A 131 6.44 -10.03 -14.05
N VAL A 132 5.64 -11.09 -14.18
CA VAL A 132 6.10 -12.36 -14.80
C VAL A 132 6.50 -12.15 -16.25
N PHE A 133 5.61 -11.57 -17.05
CA PHE A 133 5.89 -11.27 -18.45
C PHE A 133 7.06 -10.30 -18.60
N GLY A 134 7.07 -9.22 -17.81
CA GLY A 134 8.16 -8.24 -17.75
C GLY A 134 9.50 -8.91 -17.41
N GLY A 135 9.53 -9.78 -16.40
CA GLY A 135 10.72 -10.49 -15.95
C GLY A 135 11.31 -11.41 -17.02
N TYR A 136 10.49 -12.20 -17.70
CA TYR A 136 10.96 -13.03 -18.84
C TYR A 136 11.45 -12.19 -20.00
N LEU A 137 10.77 -11.10 -20.32
CA LEU A 137 11.16 -10.18 -21.39
C LEU A 137 12.49 -9.48 -21.05
N ALA A 138 12.63 -8.93 -19.85
CA ALA A 138 13.87 -8.33 -19.35
C ALA A 138 15.04 -9.30 -19.41
N THR A 139 14.83 -10.53 -18.94
CA THR A 139 15.82 -11.60 -18.94
C THR A 139 16.26 -11.95 -20.36
N LEU A 140 15.35 -12.00 -21.33
CA LEU A 140 15.67 -12.25 -22.74
C LEU A 140 16.48 -11.11 -23.36
N PHE A 141 16.11 -9.85 -23.10
CA PHE A 141 16.85 -8.68 -23.57
C PHE A 141 18.25 -8.58 -22.95
N LEU A 142 18.36 -8.84 -21.67
CA LEU A 142 19.64 -8.88 -20.95
C LEU A 142 20.54 -9.99 -21.51
N ALA A 143 20.01 -11.19 -21.73
CA ALA A 143 20.71 -12.29 -22.34
C ALA A 143 21.16 -11.97 -23.77
N ALA A 144 20.35 -11.26 -24.55
CA ALA A 144 20.72 -10.81 -25.89
C ALA A 144 21.89 -9.81 -25.82
N ALA A 145 21.88 -8.85 -24.91
CA ALA A 145 22.97 -7.92 -24.70
C ALA A 145 24.28 -8.66 -24.31
N TYR A 146 24.20 -9.56 -23.34
CA TYR A 146 25.34 -10.35 -22.89
C TYR A 146 25.85 -11.28 -24.00
N ALA A 147 24.97 -11.87 -24.79
CA ALA A 147 25.37 -12.70 -25.95
C ALA A 147 26.12 -11.87 -27.02
N ALA A 148 25.68 -10.63 -27.30
CA ALA A 148 26.33 -9.74 -28.22
C ALA A 148 27.75 -9.33 -27.73
N ILE A 149 27.88 -8.98 -26.45
CA ILE A 149 29.16 -8.68 -25.77
C ILE A 149 30.08 -9.90 -25.84
N GLY A 150 29.60 -11.09 -25.43
CA GLY A 150 30.36 -12.31 -25.39
C GLY A 150 30.86 -12.76 -26.77
N LEU A 151 30.04 -12.63 -27.83
CA LEU A 151 30.39 -12.90 -29.20
C LEU A 151 31.53 -11.95 -29.70
N PHE A 152 31.44 -10.67 -29.35
CA PHE A 152 32.49 -9.71 -29.72
C PHE A 152 33.82 -10.05 -29.05
N ILE A 153 33.79 -10.36 -27.73
CA ILE A 153 35.02 -10.73 -26.99
C ILE A 153 35.61 -12.03 -27.51
N SER A 154 34.76 -13.04 -27.80
CA SER A 154 35.15 -14.31 -28.38
C SER A 154 35.85 -14.14 -29.75
N ALA A 155 35.40 -13.17 -30.57
CA ALA A 155 36.05 -12.88 -31.85
C ALA A 155 37.47 -12.28 -31.72
N ARG A 156 37.76 -11.64 -30.57
CA ARG A 156 39.05 -11.01 -30.29
C ARG A 156 40.05 -11.93 -29.58
N SER A 157 39.56 -13.00 -28.94
CA SER A 157 40.40 -13.93 -28.16
C SER A 157 40.51 -15.29 -28.85
N ALA A 158 41.74 -15.87 -28.86
CA ALA A 158 41.95 -17.24 -29.28
C ALA A 158 41.82 -18.25 -28.11
N ASN A 159 41.83 -17.76 -26.85
CA ASN A 159 41.71 -18.58 -25.67
C ASN A 159 40.27 -18.49 -25.11
N GLN A 160 39.59 -19.64 -24.98
CA GLN A 160 38.22 -19.76 -24.50
C GLN A 160 38.07 -19.29 -23.05
N ILE A 161 39.06 -19.58 -22.17
CA ILE A 161 38.98 -19.19 -20.76
C ILE A 161 39.11 -17.67 -20.62
N VAL A 162 40.02 -17.05 -21.37
CA VAL A 162 40.17 -15.59 -21.41
C VAL A 162 38.89 -14.95 -21.92
N SER A 163 38.27 -15.52 -22.96
CA SER A 163 37.00 -15.05 -23.49
C SER A 163 35.87 -15.14 -22.44
N LEU A 164 35.80 -16.25 -21.68
CA LEU A 164 34.82 -16.43 -20.61
C LEU A 164 34.99 -15.37 -19.51
N ILE A 165 36.21 -15.24 -18.96
CA ILE A 165 36.50 -14.32 -17.86
C ILE A 165 36.24 -12.87 -18.29
N LEU A 166 36.71 -12.46 -19.46
CA LEU A 166 36.55 -11.10 -19.94
C LEU A 166 35.08 -10.79 -20.23
N THR A 167 34.32 -11.75 -20.77
CA THR A 167 32.87 -11.59 -20.98
C THR A 167 32.15 -11.43 -19.64
N ALA A 168 32.45 -12.28 -18.65
CA ALA A 168 31.85 -12.18 -17.33
C ALA A 168 32.15 -10.83 -16.65
N VAL A 169 33.40 -10.36 -16.74
CA VAL A 169 33.78 -9.05 -16.15
C VAL A 169 33.08 -7.89 -16.86
N VAL A 170 33.02 -7.87 -18.19
CA VAL A 170 32.39 -6.77 -18.94
C VAL A 170 30.88 -6.78 -18.71
N CYS A 171 30.21 -7.94 -18.76
CA CYS A 171 28.78 -8.05 -18.48
C CYS A 171 28.47 -7.67 -17.03
N GLY A 172 29.29 -8.14 -16.06
CA GLY A 172 29.17 -7.77 -14.66
C GLY A 172 29.34 -6.26 -14.43
N LEU A 173 30.28 -5.62 -15.14
CA LEU A 173 30.47 -4.17 -15.07
C LEU A 173 29.20 -3.42 -15.56
N PHE A 174 28.65 -3.80 -16.72
CA PHE A 174 27.42 -3.17 -17.24
C PHE A 174 26.24 -3.37 -16.29
N TYR A 175 26.16 -4.51 -15.61
CA TYR A 175 25.11 -4.75 -14.62
C TYR A 175 25.30 -3.87 -13.38
N LEU A 176 26.50 -3.91 -12.78
CA LEU A 176 26.80 -3.18 -11.55
C LEU A 176 26.70 -1.66 -11.70
N LEU A 177 27.05 -1.10 -12.87
CA LEU A 177 26.93 0.33 -13.14
C LEU A 177 25.50 0.85 -12.97
N GLY A 178 24.48 0.00 -13.14
CA GLY A 178 23.07 0.36 -12.98
C GLY A 178 22.47 -0.04 -11.63
N THR A 179 23.19 -0.71 -10.75
CA THR A 179 22.65 -1.17 -9.46
C THR A 179 22.91 -0.17 -8.33
N ASP A 180 22.00 -0.11 -7.36
CA ASP A 180 22.12 0.77 -6.19
C ASP A 180 23.34 0.43 -5.33
N ALA A 181 23.82 -0.82 -5.37
CA ALA A 181 25.02 -1.25 -4.68
C ALA A 181 26.29 -0.46 -5.10
N LEU A 182 26.40 -0.09 -6.37
CA LEU A 182 27.53 0.73 -6.85
C LEU A 182 27.19 2.22 -6.86
N THR A 183 25.99 2.57 -7.29
CA THR A 183 25.57 3.98 -7.43
C THR A 183 25.42 4.69 -6.09
N GLY A 184 25.06 3.98 -5.04
CA GLY A 184 25.02 4.49 -3.67
C GLY A 184 26.37 4.93 -3.07
N LEU A 185 27.49 4.57 -3.73
CA LEU A 185 28.85 5.02 -3.33
C LEU A 185 29.19 6.40 -3.90
N PHE A 186 28.41 6.93 -4.83
CA PHE A 186 28.65 8.19 -5.54
C PHE A 186 27.51 9.20 -5.27
N GLY A 187 27.81 10.48 -5.31
CA GLY A 187 26.79 11.52 -5.16
C GLY A 187 25.74 11.49 -6.29
N ASN A 188 24.58 12.08 -6.05
CA ASN A 188 23.37 11.98 -6.88
C ASN A 188 23.60 12.17 -8.39
N ARG A 189 24.36 13.18 -8.82
CA ARG A 189 24.63 13.45 -10.26
C ARG A 189 25.44 12.32 -10.92
N ALA A 190 26.44 11.79 -10.22
CA ALA A 190 27.25 10.69 -10.74
C ALA A 190 26.45 9.39 -10.78
N SER A 191 25.62 9.15 -9.77
CA SER A 191 24.68 8.03 -9.68
C SER A 191 23.70 8.01 -10.86
N GLU A 192 23.06 9.12 -11.18
CA GLU A 192 22.14 9.24 -12.33
C GLU A 192 22.83 8.94 -13.66
N PHE A 193 24.05 9.48 -13.86
CA PHE A 193 24.83 9.19 -15.05
C PHE A 193 25.25 7.72 -15.17
N LEU A 194 25.63 7.09 -14.06
CA LEU A 194 25.96 5.67 -14.02
C LEU A 194 24.74 4.79 -14.31
N LYS A 195 23.57 5.13 -13.76
CA LYS A 195 22.30 4.45 -14.03
C LYS A 195 21.89 4.53 -15.51
N LEU A 196 22.19 5.63 -16.20
CA LEU A 196 21.95 5.74 -17.66
C LEU A 196 22.79 4.76 -18.48
N LEU A 197 24.00 4.43 -18.03
CA LEU A 197 24.92 3.51 -18.72
C LEU A 197 24.73 2.05 -18.31
N GLY A 198 24.23 1.81 -17.10
CA GLY A 198 24.07 0.48 -16.54
C GLY A 198 22.84 -0.28 -17.03
N SER A 199 22.96 -1.62 -17.11
CA SER A 199 21.82 -2.48 -17.47
C SER A 199 20.97 -2.90 -16.25
N GLY A 200 21.47 -2.76 -15.02
CA GLY A 200 20.77 -3.19 -13.80
C GLY A 200 19.48 -2.44 -13.56
N SER A 201 19.51 -1.10 -13.51
CA SER A 201 18.33 -0.27 -13.28
C SER A 201 17.23 -0.48 -14.33
N ARG A 202 17.62 -0.71 -15.59
CA ARG A 202 16.69 -1.01 -16.68
C ARG A 202 16.07 -2.39 -16.54
N PHE A 203 16.85 -3.35 -16.06
CA PHE A 203 16.37 -4.69 -15.78
C PHE A 203 15.30 -4.65 -14.67
N ASP A 204 15.58 -3.96 -13.58
CA ASP A 204 14.68 -3.82 -12.43
C ASP A 204 13.38 -3.10 -12.81
N SER A 205 13.45 -2.08 -13.69
CA SER A 205 12.25 -1.40 -14.20
C SER A 205 11.31 -2.36 -14.93
N ILE A 206 11.83 -3.17 -15.86
CA ILE A 206 11.01 -4.09 -16.67
C ILE A 206 10.49 -5.27 -15.82
N THR A 207 11.29 -5.77 -14.86
CA THR A 207 10.87 -6.88 -13.98
C THR A 207 9.72 -6.52 -13.05
N ARG A 208 9.52 -5.24 -12.75
CA ARG A 208 8.33 -4.76 -12.01
C ARG A 208 7.03 -4.86 -12.82
N GLY A 209 7.11 -5.15 -14.11
CA GLY A 209 5.95 -5.22 -15.02
C GLY A 209 5.69 -3.93 -15.80
N VAL A 210 6.62 -2.99 -15.77
CA VAL A 210 6.54 -1.73 -16.51
C VAL A 210 7.44 -1.79 -17.74
N ILE A 211 6.87 -1.64 -18.91
CA ILE A 211 7.63 -1.62 -20.17
C ILE A 211 7.74 -0.19 -20.66
N ASP A 212 8.97 0.36 -20.59
CA ASP A 212 9.30 1.66 -21.12
C ASP A 212 10.04 1.51 -22.47
N LEU A 213 9.68 2.34 -23.45
CA LEU A 213 10.35 2.35 -24.74
C LEU A 213 11.86 2.64 -24.61
N ARG A 214 12.25 3.46 -23.64
CA ARG A 214 13.65 3.81 -23.33
C ARG A 214 14.46 2.56 -22.96
N ASP A 215 13.89 1.70 -22.12
CA ASP A 215 14.56 0.50 -21.62
C ASP A 215 14.72 -0.54 -22.74
N LEU A 216 13.68 -0.73 -23.56
CA LEU A 216 13.76 -1.61 -24.72
C LEU A 216 14.79 -1.13 -25.74
N TYR A 217 14.79 0.17 -26.04
CA TYR A 217 15.74 0.76 -26.97
C TYR A 217 17.19 0.66 -26.45
N TYR A 218 17.39 0.85 -25.15
CA TYR A 218 18.70 0.69 -24.52
C TYR A 218 19.28 -0.71 -24.81
N TYR A 219 18.54 -1.79 -24.52
CA TYR A 219 19.00 -3.15 -24.80
C TYR A 219 19.23 -3.40 -26.29
N LEU A 220 18.32 -2.95 -27.15
CA LEU A 220 18.48 -3.07 -28.60
C LEU A 220 19.70 -2.32 -29.12
N SER A 221 19.97 -1.14 -28.58
CA SER A 221 21.15 -0.33 -28.92
C SER A 221 22.45 -1.04 -28.49
N LEU A 222 22.46 -1.59 -27.25
CA LEU A 222 23.61 -2.32 -26.73
C LEU A 222 23.94 -3.56 -27.62
N VAL A 223 22.88 -4.34 -27.95
CA VAL A 223 22.99 -5.46 -28.90
C VAL A 223 23.51 -4.98 -30.24
N GLY A 224 22.97 -3.90 -30.78
CA GLY A 224 23.34 -3.33 -32.09
C GLY A 224 24.82 -2.90 -32.13
N VAL A 225 25.28 -2.19 -31.10
CA VAL A 225 26.66 -1.74 -30.97
C VAL A 225 27.65 -2.94 -30.99
N PHE A 226 27.43 -3.92 -30.07
CA PHE A 226 28.35 -5.04 -29.94
C PHE A 226 28.32 -6.01 -31.13
N LEU A 227 27.18 -6.23 -31.77
CA LEU A 227 27.10 -7.02 -33.00
C LEU A 227 27.79 -6.29 -34.16
N THR A 228 27.70 -4.97 -34.26
CA THR A 228 28.40 -4.15 -35.25
C THR A 228 29.89 -4.22 -35.01
N LEU A 229 30.37 -4.10 -33.76
CA LEU A 229 31.76 -4.26 -33.39
C LEU A 229 32.27 -5.69 -33.68
N ASN A 230 31.40 -6.69 -33.51
CA ASN A 230 31.75 -8.08 -33.86
C ASN A 230 31.93 -8.23 -35.36
N VAL A 231 31.05 -7.69 -36.20
CA VAL A 231 31.20 -7.68 -37.67
C VAL A 231 32.49 -6.95 -38.05
N PHE A 232 32.76 -5.79 -37.42
CA PHE A 232 34.01 -5.05 -37.66
C PHE A 232 35.24 -5.88 -37.30
N ALA A 233 35.24 -6.59 -36.19
CA ALA A 233 36.36 -7.45 -35.77
C ALA A 233 36.63 -8.57 -36.80
N LEU A 234 35.59 -9.17 -37.39
CA LEU A 234 35.71 -10.19 -38.41
C LEU A 234 36.17 -9.61 -39.75
N GLU A 235 35.64 -8.49 -40.18
CA GLU A 235 36.05 -7.79 -41.38
C GLU A 235 37.53 -7.31 -41.27
N TRP A 236 37.94 -6.87 -40.04
CA TRP A 236 39.34 -6.53 -39.80
C TRP A 236 40.27 -7.71 -40.03
N LEU A 237 39.92 -8.90 -39.60
CA LEU A 237 40.69 -10.13 -39.81
C LEU A 237 40.68 -10.54 -41.31
N ARG A 238 39.56 -10.35 -42.00
CA ARG A 238 39.39 -10.67 -43.43
C ARG A 238 40.34 -9.87 -44.35
N TRP A 239 40.62 -8.63 -43.96
CA TRP A 239 41.48 -7.71 -44.72
C TRP A 239 42.85 -7.56 -44.08
N ALA A 240 43.27 -8.52 -43.23
CA ALA A 240 44.57 -8.52 -42.55
C ALA A 240 45.70 -8.57 -43.58
N GLY A 241 46.59 -7.60 -43.51
CA GLY A 241 47.78 -7.53 -44.41
C GLY A 241 48.20 -6.12 -44.77
N ASN A 242 47.34 -5.13 -44.77
CA ASN A 242 47.67 -3.71 -44.95
C ASN A 242 46.90 -2.81 -43.98
N ALA A 243 47.60 -2.21 -43.04
CA ALA A 243 47.01 -1.32 -42.04
C ALA A 243 46.42 -0.02 -42.64
N SER A 244 46.76 0.34 -43.87
CA SER A 244 46.26 1.52 -44.58
C SER A 244 45.12 1.23 -45.56
N ASN A 245 44.49 0.07 -45.50
CA ASN A 245 43.43 -0.32 -46.40
C ASN A 245 42.17 0.59 -46.21
N ALA A 246 41.70 1.18 -47.29
CA ALA A 246 40.51 2.03 -47.29
C ALA A 246 39.27 1.34 -46.71
N ASN A 247 39.17 0.00 -46.83
CA ASN A 247 38.07 -0.78 -46.26
C ASN A 247 38.09 -0.79 -44.73
N HIS A 248 39.25 -0.85 -44.09
CA HIS A 248 39.36 -0.78 -42.62
C HIS A 248 38.87 0.57 -42.10
N ARG A 249 39.27 1.68 -42.76
CA ARG A 249 38.79 3.02 -42.38
C ARG A 249 37.29 3.16 -42.59
N ARG A 250 36.78 2.64 -43.72
CA ARG A 250 35.36 2.68 -44.03
C ARG A 250 34.53 1.89 -43.00
N TRP A 251 34.89 0.67 -42.67
CA TRP A 251 34.20 -0.16 -41.70
C TRP A 251 34.37 0.39 -40.28
N GLY A 252 35.53 0.92 -39.93
CA GLY A 252 35.73 1.60 -38.64
C GLY A 252 34.85 2.84 -38.51
N LEU A 253 34.76 3.67 -39.57
CA LEU A 253 33.87 4.84 -39.57
C LEU A 253 32.39 4.46 -39.47
N ILE A 254 31.94 3.43 -40.24
CA ILE A 254 30.57 2.94 -40.18
C ILE A 254 30.23 2.45 -38.76
N SER A 255 31.14 1.65 -38.15
CA SER A 255 30.91 1.13 -36.78
C SER A 255 30.91 2.22 -35.75
N ALA A 256 31.81 3.23 -35.89
CA ALA A 256 31.84 4.39 -34.98
C ALA A 256 30.58 5.26 -35.12
N LEU A 257 30.11 5.51 -36.34
CA LEU A 257 28.90 6.29 -36.59
C LEU A 257 27.66 5.56 -36.11
N LEU A 258 27.55 4.23 -36.28
CA LEU A 258 26.44 3.44 -35.75
C LEU A 258 26.45 3.46 -34.23
N ALA A 259 27.58 3.27 -33.59
CA ALA A 259 27.72 3.35 -32.15
C ALA A 259 27.35 4.74 -31.62
N ALA A 260 27.82 5.80 -32.26
CA ALA A 260 27.49 7.16 -31.92
C ALA A 260 25.98 7.46 -32.09
N ASN A 261 25.38 6.91 -33.16
CA ASN A 261 23.92 7.06 -33.38
C ASN A 261 23.09 6.35 -32.31
N PHE A 262 23.45 5.13 -31.90
CA PHE A 262 22.77 4.44 -30.81
C PHE A 262 22.93 5.19 -29.50
N LEU A 263 24.10 5.75 -29.19
CA LEU A 263 24.29 6.57 -27.98
C LEU A 263 23.48 7.86 -28.03
N ALA A 264 23.50 8.58 -29.16
CA ALA A 264 22.77 9.81 -29.36
C ALA A 264 21.24 9.59 -29.21
N ALA A 265 20.73 8.50 -29.76
CA ALA A 265 19.31 8.17 -29.65
C ALA A 265 18.90 7.76 -28.23
N ASN A 266 19.76 7.10 -27.43
CA ASN A 266 19.49 6.88 -26.02
C ASN A 266 19.41 8.21 -25.23
N LEU A 267 20.33 9.16 -25.51
CA LEU A 267 20.29 10.49 -24.88
C LEU A 267 19.05 11.29 -25.31
N TRP A 268 18.66 11.16 -26.56
CA TRP A 268 17.45 11.83 -27.08
C TRP A 268 16.16 11.25 -26.50
N LEU A 269 16.11 9.94 -26.29
CA LEU A 269 14.97 9.27 -25.67
C LEU A 269 14.91 9.46 -24.14
N ALA A 270 16.00 9.81 -23.46
CA ALA A 270 16.08 9.92 -22.01
C ALA A 270 14.96 10.80 -21.41
N PRO A 271 14.62 12.01 -21.97
CA PRO A 271 13.53 12.83 -21.44
C PRO A 271 12.13 12.36 -21.85
N VAL A 272 11.98 11.37 -22.75
CA VAL A 272 10.67 10.92 -23.25
C VAL A 272 10.09 9.89 -22.28
N ALA A 273 9.32 10.34 -21.28
CA ALA A 273 8.66 9.47 -20.30
C ALA A 273 7.25 8.99 -20.73
N SER A 274 6.70 9.54 -21.83
CA SER A 274 5.28 9.37 -22.21
C SER A 274 4.92 8.02 -22.84
N VAL A 275 5.89 7.22 -23.27
CA VAL A 275 5.65 5.91 -23.92
C VAL A 275 6.00 4.78 -22.96
N ARG A 276 5.09 4.54 -22.03
CA ARG A 276 5.22 3.54 -20.98
C ARG A 276 3.94 2.69 -20.91
N ALA A 277 4.09 1.39 -20.76
CA ALA A 277 2.97 0.46 -20.57
C ALA A 277 3.12 -0.25 -19.24
N ASP A 278 2.17 -0.03 -18.35
CA ASP A 278 2.05 -0.74 -17.09
C ASP A 278 1.21 -2.01 -17.31
N LEU A 279 1.81 -3.17 -17.12
CA LEU A 279 1.17 -4.47 -17.27
C LEU A 279 0.75 -5.08 -15.93
N THR A 280 0.99 -4.37 -14.81
CA THR A 280 0.64 -4.87 -13.48
C THR A 280 -0.88 -4.90 -13.28
N ARG A 281 -1.32 -5.85 -12.49
CA ARG A 281 -2.73 -5.91 -12.09
C ARG A 281 -3.06 -4.68 -11.24
N GLY A 282 -4.02 -3.88 -11.71
CA GLY A 282 -4.39 -2.62 -11.05
C GLY A 282 -3.59 -1.40 -11.49
N ASN A 283 -2.68 -1.51 -12.47
CA ASN A 283 -1.86 -0.40 -12.99
C ASN A 283 -1.13 0.37 -11.87
N VAL A 284 -0.47 -0.36 -10.98
CA VAL A 284 0.17 0.17 -9.74
C VAL A 284 1.22 1.25 -10.01
N TYR A 285 1.81 1.27 -11.21
CA TYR A 285 2.84 2.24 -11.61
C TYR A 285 2.31 3.31 -12.58
N SER A 286 1.01 3.52 -12.66
CA SER A 286 0.39 4.59 -13.44
C SER A 286 -0.63 5.35 -12.59
N ILE A 287 -0.70 6.67 -12.77
CA ILE A 287 -1.64 7.52 -12.03
C ILE A 287 -3.08 7.21 -12.41
N SER A 288 -3.96 7.16 -11.41
CA SER A 288 -5.38 6.90 -11.56
C SER A 288 -6.11 8.01 -12.30
N GLU A 289 -7.29 7.68 -12.81
CA GLU A 289 -8.19 8.66 -13.43
C GLU A 289 -8.72 9.66 -12.38
N ALA A 290 -8.92 9.23 -11.15
CA ALA A 290 -9.29 10.09 -10.04
C ALA A 290 -8.21 11.14 -9.75
N THR A 291 -6.95 10.73 -9.63
CA THR A 291 -5.81 11.65 -9.48
C THR A 291 -5.76 12.66 -10.63
N ARG A 292 -5.90 12.20 -11.89
CA ARG A 292 -5.95 13.09 -13.06
C ARG A 292 -7.09 14.08 -12.98
N SER A 293 -8.27 13.66 -12.49
CA SER A 293 -9.42 14.53 -12.32
C SER A 293 -9.18 15.65 -11.31
N TYR A 294 -8.51 15.37 -10.18
CA TYR A 294 -8.12 16.39 -9.22
C TYR A 294 -7.04 17.32 -9.78
N LEU A 295 -6.04 16.79 -10.47
CA LEU A 295 -5.00 17.62 -11.13
C LEU A 295 -5.57 18.51 -12.22
N ALA A 296 -6.62 18.08 -12.92
CA ALA A 296 -7.30 18.89 -13.93
C ALA A 296 -8.04 20.11 -13.34
N GLN A 297 -8.41 20.08 -12.05
CA GLN A 297 -9.09 21.18 -11.36
C GLN A 297 -8.13 22.27 -10.88
N LEU A 298 -6.81 22.06 -10.96
CA LEU A 298 -5.82 23.07 -10.61
C LEU A 298 -5.93 24.30 -11.53
N GLN A 299 -6.12 25.46 -10.94
CA GLN A 299 -6.19 26.76 -11.63
C GLN A 299 -4.84 27.47 -11.67
N GLU A 300 -4.03 27.27 -10.63
CA GLU A 300 -2.68 27.81 -10.50
C GLU A 300 -1.63 26.69 -10.46
N PRO A 301 -0.34 27.00 -10.68
CA PRO A 301 0.72 26.00 -10.55
C PRO A 301 0.88 25.50 -9.10
N MET A 302 0.86 24.19 -8.91
CA MET A 302 1.13 23.53 -7.64
C MET A 302 2.60 23.13 -7.56
N LEU A 303 3.25 23.34 -6.43
CA LEU A 303 4.60 22.88 -6.14
C LEU A 303 4.54 21.60 -5.30
N ILE A 304 5.19 20.55 -5.76
CA ILE A 304 5.46 19.35 -4.96
C ILE A 304 6.98 19.24 -4.77
N ARG A 305 7.44 19.26 -3.54
CA ARG A 305 8.85 19.24 -3.22
C ARG A 305 9.18 18.04 -2.35
N GLY A 306 10.02 17.12 -2.86
CA GLY A 306 10.53 15.98 -2.12
C GLY A 306 11.83 16.33 -1.38
N TYR A 307 11.82 16.23 -0.07
CA TYR A 307 13.00 16.38 0.78
C TYR A 307 13.57 15.01 1.10
N PHE A 308 14.64 14.64 0.40
CA PHE A 308 15.26 13.33 0.57
C PHE A 308 16.78 13.45 0.76
N SER A 309 17.28 13.02 1.90
CA SER A 309 18.72 13.00 2.16
C SER A 309 19.45 12.01 1.26
N ALA A 310 20.61 12.40 0.72
CA ALA A 310 21.48 11.52 -0.04
C ALA A 310 22.04 10.36 0.81
N GLN A 311 22.27 10.62 2.09
CA GLN A 311 22.62 9.62 3.09
C GLN A 311 21.38 9.29 3.92
N THR A 312 20.65 8.26 3.52
CA THR A 312 19.47 7.76 4.25
C THR A 312 19.68 6.33 4.72
N HIS A 313 18.77 5.86 5.58
CA HIS A 313 18.82 4.47 6.07
C HIS A 313 18.75 3.47 4.89
N PRO A 314 19.54 2.38 4.89
CA PRO A 314 19.57 1.42 3.79
C PRO A 314 18.20 0.82 3.41
N LEU A 315 17.27 0.71 4.36
CA LEU A 315 15.90 0.25 4.10
C LEU A 315 15.04 1.32 3.41
N LEU A 316 15.36 2.61 3.54
CA LEU A 316 14.63 3.72 2.92
C LEU A 316 15.18 4.10 1.54
N ALA A 317 16.49 3.89 1.33
CA ALA A 317 17.16 4.26 0.10
C ALA A 317 16.47 3.72 -1.18
N PRO A 318 15.96 2.47 -1.21
CA PRO A 318 15.25 1.93 -2.37
C PRO A 318 13.87 2.57 -2.62
N LEU A 319 13.28 3.24 -1.62
CA LEU A 319 11.95 3.85 -1.72
C LEU A 319 11.98 5.23 -2.38
N VAL A 320 13.08 5.97 -2.21
CA VAL A 320 13.26 7.32 -2.77
C VAL A 320 13.10 7.36 -4.30
N PRO A 321 13.74 6.47 -5.10
CA PRO A 321 13.52 6.44 -6.54
C PRO A 321 12.07 6.17 -6.93
N ARG A 322 11.37 5.31 -6.18
CA ARG A 322 9.95 5.00 -6.44
C ARG A 322 9.06 6.22 -6.22
N LEU A 323 9.30 6.99 -5.15
CA LEU A 323 8.59 8.23 -4.90
C LEU A 323 8.91 9.29 -5.96
N ARG A 324 10.17 9.42 -6.38
CA ARG A 324 10.57 10.31 -7.46
C ARG A 324 9.83 9.99 -8.75
N ASP A 325 9.83 8.71 -9.16
CA ASP A 325 9.12 8.27 -10.37
C ASP A 325 7.63 8.61 -10.28
N LEU A 326 6.99 8.39 -9.13
CA LEU A 326 5.59 8.72 -8.91
C LEU A 326 5.33 10.23 -9.00
N LEU A 327 6.15 11.05 -8.33
CA LEU A 327 6.00 12.51 -8.36
C LEU A 327 6.22 13.09 -9.77
N GLU A 328 7.14 12.53 -10.55
CA GLU A 328 7.33 12.89 -11.97
C GLU A 328 6.09 12.54 -12.80
N GLU A 329 5.40 11.42 -12.52
CA GLU A 329 4.14 11.06 -13.17
C GLU A 329 3.02 12.08 -12.87
N TYR A 330 2.96 12.63 -11.63
CA TYR A 330 2.06 13.72 -11.30
C TYR A 330 2.34 14.97 -12.14
N ALA A 331 3.62 15.33 -12.32
CA ALA A 331 4.01 16.47 -13.16
C ALA A 331 3.62 16.26 -14.62
N VAL A 332 3.81 15.07 -15.16
CA VAL A 332 3.43 14.71 -16.53
C VAL A 332 1.91 14.73 -16.70
N ALA A 333 1.17 14.14 -15.77
CA ALA A 333 -0.29 14.07 -15.83
C ALA A 333 -0.98 15.43 -15.65
N ALA A 334 -0.35 16.34 -14.91
CA ALA A 334 -0.86 17.70 -14.71
C ALA A 334 -0.61 18.66 -15.89
N GLU A 335 0.05 18.20 -16.97
CA GLU A 335 0.29 19.00 -18.18
C GLU A 335 0.96 20.37 -17.89
N GLY A 336 1.92 20.40 -16.96
CA GLY A 336 2.67 21.60 -16.57
C GLY A 336 2.05 22.44 -15.44
N ARG A 337 0.90 22.02 -14.88
CA ARG A 337 0.29 22.66 -13.69
C ARG A 337 0.90 22.21 -12.37
N VAL A 338 1.68 21.14 -12.36
CA VAL A 338 2.45 20.67 -11.20
C VAL A 338 3.93 20.77 -11.51
N ARG A 339 4.67 21.44 -10.61
CA ARG A 339 6.12 21.51 -10.63
C ARG A 339 6.67 20.62 -9.52
N VAL A 340 7.56 19.69 -9.87
CA VAL A 340 8.21 18.81 -8.93
C VAL A 340 9.67 19.21 -8.74
N GLU A 341 10.11 19.28 -7.49
CA GLU A 341 11.49 19.56 -7.10
C GLU A 341 11.97 18.50 -6.12
N PHE A 342 13.25 18.10 -6.24
CA PHE A 342 13.88 17.18 -5.28
C PHE A 342 15.06 17.87 -4.63
N ILE A 343 15.05 17.94 -3.32
CA ILE A 343 16.04 18.67 -2.53
C ILE A 343 16.65 17.71 -1.50
N ASP A 344 17.97 17.76 -1.41
CA ASP A 344 18.68 17.28 -0.24
C ASP A 344 18.94 18.48 0.68
N PRO A 345 18.25 18.57 1.83
CA PRO A 345 18.41 19.70 2.73
C PRO A 345 19.85 19.83 3.25
N GLN A 346 20.55 18.73 3.46
CA GLN A 346 21.92 18.73 3.95
C GLN A 346 22.94 19.35 2.96
N GLU A 347 22.63 19.34 1.67
CA GLU A 347 23.45 20.00 0.62
C GLU A 347 23.08 21.49 0.44
N HIS A 348 21.90 21.92 0.94
CA HIS A 348 21.33 23.26 0.73
C HIS A 348 20.86 23.89 2.06
N PRO A 349 21.75 24.46 2.87
CA PRO A 349 21.41 25.00 4.21
C PRO A 349 20.29 26.03 4.24
N GLU A 350 20.15 26.86 3.18
CA GLU A 350 19.07 27.85 3.09
C GLU A 350 17.69 27.19 2.95
N LEU A 351 17.63 26.08 2.18
CA LEU A 351 16.40 25.32 1.98
C LEU A 351 16.11 24.42 3.19
N GLU A 352 17.15 23.98 3.92
CA GLU A 352 17.01 23.28 5.17
C GLU A 352 16.37 24.18 6.24
N GLN A 353 16.83 25.45 6.33
CA GLN A 353 16.26 26.41 7.22
C GLN A 353 14.80 26.72 6.87
N GLU A 354 14.49 26.93 5.58
CA GLU A 354 13.10 27.12 5.12
C GLU A 354 12.22 25.91 5.48
N ALA A 355 12.71 24.68 5.29
CA ALA A 355 11.98 23.46 5.61
C ALA A 355 11.68 23.34 7.12
N ASN A 356 12.66 23.66 7.96
CA ASN A 356 12.52 23.57 9.40
C ASN A 356 11.64 24.70 9.98
N GLU A 357 11.87 25.96 9.58
CA GLU A 357 11.20 27.13 10.20
C GLU A 357 9.79 27.35 9.66
N LYS A 358 9.55 27.08 8.38
CA LYS A 358 8.27 27.41 7.73
C LYS A 358 7.32 26.23 7.63
N TYR A 359 7.86 25.02 7.48
CA TYR A 359 7.08 23.83 7.20
C TYR A 359 7.19 22.75 8.27
N ASP A 360 7.95 23.02 9.36
CA ASP A 360 8.22 22.09 10.47
C ASP A 360 8.75 20.71 10.01
N ILE A 361 9.52 20.69 8.92
CA ILE A 361 10.12 19.47 8.37
C ILE A 361 11.46 19.24 9.07
N GLN A 362 11.51 18.28 10.00
CA GLN A 362 12.71 17.95 10.76
C GLN A 362 13.32 16.61 10.31
N PRO A 363 14.66 16.45 10.45
CA PRO A 363 15.30 15.19 10.13
C PRO A 363 14.98 14.13 11.18
N VAL A 364 14.63 12.94 10.72
CA VAL A 364 14.39 11.80 11.60
C VAL A 364 15.68 11.06 11.91
N PRO A 365 16.04 10.83 13.20
CA PRO A 365 17.23 10.09 13.58
C PRO A 365 16.99 8.57 13.44
N PHE A 366 17.73 7.95 12.53
CA PHE A 366 17.74 6.49 12.37
C PHE A 366 19.00 5.88 12.99
N GLN A 367 18.83 4.86 13.84
CA GLN A 367 19.93 4.11 14.41
C GLN A 367 20.31 2.96 13.48
N PHE A 368 21.51 3.02 12.95
CA PHE A 368 22.09 1.95 12.16
C PHE A 368 23.17 1.23 12.97
N ALA A 369 22.92 -0.03 13.30
CA ALA A 369 23.89 -0.90 13.95
C ALA A 369 24.50 -1.86 12.93
N SER A 370 25.72 -1.61 12.50
CA SER A 370 26.50 -2.61 11.78
C SER A 370 27.33 -3.45 12.76
N LYS A 371 27.84 -4.59 12.31
CA LYS A 371 28.68 -5.51 13.13
C LYS A 371 29.87 -4.83 13.83
N TYR A 372 30.19 -3.59 13.43
CA TYR A 372 31.40 -2.86 13.89
C TYR A 372 31.14 -1.41 14.35
N LYS A 373 29.94 -0.84 14.06
CA LYS A 373 29.61 0.55 14.43
C LYS A 373 28.10 0.70 14.61
N ALA A 374 27.69 1.35 15.69
CA ALA A 374 26.38 1.97 15.80
C ALA A 374 26.51 3.44 15.41
N THR A 375 25.78 3.89 14.41
CA THR A 375 25.78 5.26 13.91
C THR A 375 24.34 5.76 13.87
N VAL A 376 24.10 6.96 14.32
CA VAL A 376 22.80 7.64 14.13
C VAL A 376 22.92 8.48 12.87
N ILE A 377 22.03 8.26 11.92
CA ILE A 377 21.94 9.03 10.68
C ILE A 377 20.66 9.84 10.75
N ASN A 378 20.80 11.16 10.70
CA ASN A 378 19.65 12.05 10.58
C ASN A 378 19.27 12.14 9.08
N SER A 379 18.05 11.79 8.72
CA SER A 379 17.62 11.74 7.35
C SER A 379 16.27 12.43 7.16
N TYR A 380 16.16 13.20 6.08
CA TYR A 380 14.90 13.77 5.63
C TYR A 380 14.19 12.78 4.70
N PHE A 381 12.92 12.57 4.94
CA PHE A 381 12.05 11.73 4.12
C PHE A 381 10.62 12.31 4.16
N ASN A 382 10.44 13.45 3.50
CA ASN A 382 9.21 14.23 3.54
C ASN A 382 8.83 14.71 2.14
N ILE A 383 7.53 14.89 1.91
CA ILE A 383 6.99 15.51 0.70
C ILE A 383 6.16 16.72 1.11
N LEU A 384 6.56 17.90 0.65
CA LEU A 384 5.80 19.13 0.76
C LEU A 384 4.96 19.32 -0.50
N ILE A 385 3.67 19.54 -0.32
CA ILE A 385 2.73 19.93 -1.39
C ILE A 385 2.27 21.35 -1.07
N GLN A 386 2.43 22.28 -2.01
CA GLN A 386 2.07 23.68 -1.83
C GLN A 386 1.23 24.17 -3.01
N TYR A 387 0.13 24.85 -2.72
CA TYR A 387 -0.76 25.45 -3.69
C TYR A 387 -1.25 26.80 -3.18
N GLY A 388 -0.79 27.88 -3.82
CA GLY A 388 -0.99 29.23 -3.32
C GLY A 388 -0.35 29.40 -1.93
N ASP A 389 -1.15 29.81 -0.96
CA ASP A 389 -0.79 30.00 0.45
C ASP A 389 -0.96 28.73 1.30
N GLN A 390 -1.59 27.70 0.75
CA GLN A 390 -1.86 26.43 1.45
C GLN A 390 -0.74 25.44 1.22
N HIS A 391 -0.40 24.67 2.25
CA HIS A 391 0.58 23.59 2.15
C HIS A 391 0.20 22.40 3.03
N GLN A 392 0.68 21.24 2.65
CA GLN A 392 0.59 19.98 3.40
C GLN A 392 1.94 19.29 3.35
N VAL A 393 2.37 18.75 4.46
CA VAL A 393 3.58 17.93 4.57
C VAL A 393 3.16 16.50 4.80
N LEU A 394 3.69 15.58 4.01
CA LEU A 394 3.63 14.15 4.24
C LEU A 394 4.96 13.71 4.83
N ASP A 395 4.92 13.15 6.00
CA ASP A 395 6.10 12.69 6.72
C ASP A 395 6.37 11.19 6.51
N PHE A 396 7.39 10.71 7.19
CA PHE A 396 7.78 9.30 7.21
C PHE A 396 6.63 8.37 7.65
N GLY A 397 5.84 8.78 8.65
CA GLY A 397 4.73 7.99 9.20
C GLY A 397 3.56 7.85 8.22
N ASP A 398 3.34 8.85 7.37
CA ASP A 398 2.28 8.85 6.37
C ASP A 398 2.62 7.95 5.17
N LEU A 399 3.90 7.96 4.76
CA LEU A 399 4.35 7.34 3.51
C LEU A 399 4.79 5.88 3.65
N ILE A 400 5.14 5.43 4.86
CA ILE A 400 5.84 4.16 5.07
C ILE A 400 5.05 3.22 5.98
N GLU A 401 5.02 1.95 5.59
CA GLU A 401 4.59 0.82 6.41
C GLU A 401 5.80 -0.05 6.75
N VAL A 402 6.00 -0.32 8.03
CA VAL A 402 7.06 -1.21 8.52
C VAL A 402 6.45 -2.55 8.89
N ARG A 403 6.90 -3.63 8.26
CA ARG A 403 6.46 -5.00 8.54
C ARG A 403 7.60 -5.80 9.16
N ALA A 404 7.35 -6.42 10.30
CA ALA A 404 8.28 -7.36 10.89
C ALA A 404 7.97 -8.77 10.37
N GLN A 405 8.88 -9.39 9.59
CA GLN A 405 8.71 -10.77 9.11
C GLN A 405 9.24 -11.83 10.09
N SER A 406 10.22 -11.48 10.91
CA SER A 406 10.78 -12.33 11.97
C SER A 406 11.57 -11.49 12.96
N GLU A 407 12.00 -12.07 14.11
CA GLU A 407 12.89 -11.39 15.05
C GLU A 407 14.18 -10.91 14.34
N GLY A 408 14.20 -9.63 13.95
CA GLY A 408 15.36 -8.95 13.37
C GLY A 408 15.29 -8.64 11.87
N ASP A 409 14.23 -9.04 11.15
CA ASP A 409 14.06 -8.74 9.72
C ASP A 409 12.87 -7.78 9.53
N LEU A 410 13.18 -6.49 9.36
CA LEU A 410 12.21 -5.42 9.14
C LEU A 410 12.10 -5.14 7.64
N GLU A 411 10.95 -5.37 7.06
CA GLU A 411 10.62 -4.96 5.69
C GLU A 411 9.93 -3.59 5.74
N VAL A 412 10.46 -2.65 4.97
CA VAL A 412 9.96 -1.28 4.89
C VAL A 412 9.42 -1.05 3.49
N GLU A 413 8.11 -0.80 3.39
CA GLU A 413 7.43 -0.56 2.13
C GLU A 413 6.70 0.79 2.13
N LEU A 414 6.41 1.33 0.92
CA LEU A 414 5.50 2.47 0.79
C LEU A 414 4.06 2.01 1.03
N ARG A 415 3.32 2.74 1.86
CA ARG A 415 1.92 2.43 2.22
C ARG A 415 1.00 2.52 1.00
N ASN A 416 0.61 3.67 0.58
CA ASN A 416 -0.10 3.95 -0.67
C ASN A 416 0.17 5.38 -1.13
N PRO A 417 1.35 5.65 -1.68
CA PRO A 417 1.78 7.02 -1.91
C PRO A 417 0.91 7.77 -2.93
N GLU A 418 0.24 7.09 -3.86
CA GLU A 418 -0.72 7.75 -4.76
C GLU A 418 -1.96 8.24 -3.99
N TYR A 419 -2.46 7.43 -3.07
CA TYR A 419 -3.61 7.80 -2.24
C TYR A 419 -3.26 8.99 -1.34
N ASP A 420 -2.17 8.89 -0.57
CA ASP A 420 -1.76 9.89 0.42
C ASP A 420 -1.47 11.24 -0.27
N LEU A 421 -0.80 11.22 -1.43
CA LEU A 421 -0.56 12.41 -2.24
C LEU A 421 -1.85 13.02 -2.82
N THR A 422 -2.73 12.17 -3.40
CA THR A 422 -3.97 12.66 -4.02
C THR A 422 -4.93 13.21 -2.98
N GLN A 423 -5.02 12.58 -1.81
CA GLN A 423 -5.78 13.06 -0.68
C GLN A 423 -5.27 14.43 -0.20
N SER A 424 -3.96 14.57 -0.06
CA SER A 424 -3.34 15.85 0.31
C SER A 424 -3.57 16.92 -0.73
N ILE A 425 -3.49 16.59 -2.03
CA ILE A 425 -3.83 17.50 -3.13
C ILE A 425 -5.30 17.93 -3.05
N LYS A 426 -6.22 16.99 -2.81
CA LYS A 426 -7.66 17.28 -2.61
C LYS A 426 -7.87 18.24 -1.44
N LYS A 427 -7.23 17.97 -0.29
CA LYS A 427 -7.32 18.85 0.89
C LYS A 427 -6.86 20.27 0.59
N ILE A 428 -5.70 20.41 -0.03
CA ILE A 428 -5.12 21.72 -0.37
C ILE A 428 -5.95 22.44 -1.43
N LEU A 429 -6.40 21.73 -2.46
CA LEU A 429 -7.23 22.29 -3.52
C LEU A 429 -8.52 22.89 -2.96
N PHE A 430 -9.21 22.13 -2.10
CA PHE A 430 -10.44 22.60 -1.46
C PHE A 430 -10.17 23.70 -0.44
N ALA A 431 -9.06 23.62 0.31
CA ALA A 431 -8.65 24.69 1.20
C ALA A 431 -8.40 26.00 0.45
N TYR A 432 -7.71 25.95 -0.70
CA TYR A 432 -7.44 27.11 -1.53
C TYR A 432 -8.73 27.70 -2.14
N GLN A 433 -9.61 26.85 -2.68
CA GLN A 433 -10.90 27.30 -3.22
C GLN A 433 -11.79 27.97 -2.16
N GLY A 434 -11.62 27.58 -0.88
CA GLY A 434 -12.34 28.14 0.26
C GLY A 434 -11.75 29.42 0.85
N THR A 435 -10.51 29.82 0.52
CA THR A 435 -9.88 31.01 1.16
C THR A 435 -10.43 32.35 0.69
N GLY A 436 -10.94 32.46 -0.52
CA GLY A 436 -11.49 33.73 -1.05
C GLY A 436 -12.90 34.06 -0.52
N GLU A 437 -13.68 33.06 -0.14
CA GLU A 437 -15.11 33.18 0.22
C GLU A 437 -15.44 32.49 1.54
N LEU A 438 -14.47 32.36 2.46
CA LEU A 438 -14.62 31.58 3.69
C LEU A 438 -15.90 31.93 4.48
N PHE A 439 -16.17 33.23 4.66
CA PHE A 439 -17.32 33.70 5.44
C PHE A 439 -18.63 33.70 4.65
N GLU A 440 -18.59 33.77 3.32
CA GLU A 440 -19.76 33.67 2.45
C GLU A 440 -20.36 32.24 2.47
N ASN A 441 -19.50 31.24 2.67
CA ASN A 441 -19.87 29.83 2.72
C ASN A 441 -20.25 29.34 4.12
N ILE A 442 -20.20 30.20 5.14
CA ILE A 442 -20.67 29.90 6.50
C ILE A 442 -22.14 30.32 6.65
N PRO A 443 -23.08 29.35 6.71
CA PRO A 443 -24.53 29.68 6.63
C PRO A 443 -25.10 30.28 7.92
N HIS A 444 -24.41 30.14 9.04
CA HIS A 444 -24.87 30.60 10.36
C HIS A 444 -23.78 31.40 11.07
N PRO A 445 -24.12 32.37 11.92
CA PRO A 445 -23.17 33.08 12.73
C PRO A 445 -22.36 32.12 13.59
N VAL A 446 -21.03 32.37 13.65
CA VAL A 446 -20.08 31.63 14.47
C VAL A 446 -19.55 32.55 15.56
N SER A 447 -19.46 32.04 16.78
CA SER A 447 -18.89 32.74 17.92
C SER A 447 -17.55 32.11 18.31
N PHE A 448 -16.51 32.92 18.27
CA PHE A 448 -15.23 32.55 18.89
C PHE A 448 -15.35 32.74 20.40
N LYS A 449 -15.15 31.66 21.16
CA LYS A 449 -15.11 31.73 22.63
C LYS A 449 -13.72 31.43 23.15
N GLY A 450 -13.12 32.44 23.78
CA GLY A 450 -11.85 32.32 24.49
C GLY A 450 -12.10 32.09 25.98
N TYR A 451 -11.62 30.98 26.52
CA TYR A 451 -11.62 30.70 27.94
C TYR A 451 -10.19 30.92 28.46
N ILE A 452 -9.89 32.18 28.74
CA ILE A 452 -8.54 32.67 28.98
C ILE A 452 -8.49 33.41 30.33
N SER A 453 -7.56 33.03 31.18
CA SER A 453 -7.31 33.72 32.46
C SER A 453 -6.80 35.16 32.26
N ASP A 454 -7.01 35.99 33.22
CA ASP A 454 -6.46 37.38 33.24
C ASP A 454 -4.94 37.38 33.06
N ASP A 455 -4.40 38.45 32.46
CA ASP A 455 -2.98 38.59 32.07
C ASP A 455 -2.03 38.39 33.25
N GLU A 456 -2.48 38.74 34.48
CA GLU A 456 -1.68 38.56 35.69
C GLU A 456 -1.42 37.09 36.08
N ARG A 457 -2.22 36.18 35.61
CA ARG A 457 -2.09 34.72 35.86
C ARG A 457 -1.44 33.99 34.72
N LEU A 458 -1.37 34.58 33.53
CA LEU A 458 -0.78 33.96 32.35
C LEU A 458 0.74 34.02 32.41
N PRO A 459 1.45 32.98 31.99
CA PRO A 459 2.88 33.06 31.68
C PRO A 459 3.16 34.18 30.66
N GLU A 460 4.32 34.82 30.74
CA GLU A 460 4.71 35.97 29.91
C GLU A 460 4.55 35.71 28.42
N VAL A 461 4.91 34.50 27.98
CA VAL A 461 4.76 34.04 26.56
C VAL A 461 3.29 34.01 26.15
N LEU A 462 2.37 33.53 26.99
CA LEU A 462 0.96 33.46 26.69
C LEU A 462 0.24 34.82 26.79
N SER A 463 0.75 35.74 27.65
CA SER A 463 0.26 37.10 27.68
C SER A 463 0.61 37.87 26.41
N LEU A 464 1.80 37.64 25.83
CA LEU A 464 2.19 38.18 24.53
C LEU A 464 1.33 37.57 23.40
N PHE A 465 1.18 36.26 23.42
CA PHE A 465 0.36 35.52 22.43
C PHE A 465 -1.12 35.92 22.45
N ARG A 466 -1.66 36.27 23.61
CA ARG A 466 -3.03 36.84 23.75
C ARG A 466 -3.20 38.13 22.97
N LYS A 467 -2.19 38.99 22.91
CA LYS A 467 -2.24 40.24 22.13
C LYS A 467 -2.25 39.97 20.63
N GLU A 468 -1.53 38.94 20.19
CA GLU A 468 -1.58 38.48 18.80
C GLU A 468 -2.94 37.88 18.45
N LEU A 469 -3.52 37.09 19.39
CA LEU A 469 -4.86 36.55 19.25
C LEU A 469 -5.91 37.65 19.06
N ASP A 470 -5.85 38.72 19.89
CA ASP A 470 -6.79 39.84 19.77
C ASP A 470 -6.65 40.58 18.42
N ALA A 471 -5.43 40.68 17.90
CA ALA A 471 -5.18 41.28 16.58
C ALA A 471 -5.73 40.40 15.44
N VAL A 472 -5.47 39.12 15.47
CA VAL A 472 -5.98 38.17 14.45
C VAL A 472 -7.50 38.10 14.47
N LEU A 473 -8.12 38.01 15.64
CA LEU A 473 -9.55 37.99 15.79
C LEU A 473 -10.21 39.28 15.29
N SER A 474 -9.61 40.43 15.56
CA SER A 474 -10.11 41.73 15.07
C SER A 474 -10.11 41.80 13.53
N GLU A 475 -9.02 41.33 12.90
CA GLU A 475 -8.91 41.24 11.44
C GLU A 475 -9.95 40.30 10.82
N LEU A 476 -10.14 39.10 11.46
CA LEU A 476 -11.14 38.14 10.99
C LEU A 476 -12.58 38.63 11.15
N VAL A 477 -12.91 39.34 12.23
CA VAL A 477 -14.23 39.93 12.43
C VAL A 477 -14.52 41.00 11.39
N GLU A 478 -13.53 41.89 11.06
CA GLU A 478 -13.69 42.87 9.99
C GLU A 478 -13.96 42.20 8.63
N ARG A 479 -13.23 41.14 8.31
CA ARG A 479 -13.41 40.36 7.09
C ARG A 479 -14.71 39.55 7.05
N SER A 480 -15.26 39.16 8.21
CA SER A 480 -16.44 38.32 8.31
C SER A 480 -17.76 39.00 7.99
N GLY A 481 -17.79 40.35 7.89
CA GLY A 481 -19.03 41.07 7.66
C GLY A 481 -20.14 40.84 8.73
N GLY A 482 -19.76 40.39 9.94
CA GLY A 482 -20.66 40.11 11.06
C GLY A 482 -21.02 38.63 11.25
N THR A 483 -20.47 37.74 10.45
CA THR A 483 -20.67 36.28 10.60
C THR A 483 -19.90 35.71 11.79
N LEU A 484 -18.77 36.34 12.17
CA LEU A 484 -17.94 35.95 13.33
C LEU A 484 -18.14 36.93 14.49
N THR A 485 -18.42 36.38 15.70
CA THR A 485 -18.47 37.14 16.95
C THR A 485 -17.42 36.63 17.92
N ILE A 486 -16.95 37.49 18.83
CA ILE A 486 -15.92 37.14 19.81
C ILE A 486 -16.49 37.26 21.22
N ASP A 487 -16.25 36.23 22.06
CA ASP A 487 -16.59 36.19 23.47
C ASP A 487 -15.41 35.59 24.28
N ILE A 488 -14.63 36.42 24.94
CA ILE A 488 -13.49 35.98 25.75
C ILE A 488 -13.85 36.16 27.24
N ARG A 489 -13.74 35.09 28.03
CA ARG A 489 -14.08 35.09 29.47
C ARG A 489 -13.03 34.39 30.26
N ASP A 490 -12.79 34.92 31.48
CA ASP A 490 -11.97 34.22 32.50
C ASP A 490 -12.85 33.17 33.21
N PRO A 491 -12.50 31.85 33.11
CA PRO A 491 -13.26 30.77 33.73
C PRO A 491 -13.33 30.84 35.25
N ASP A 492 -12.32 31.44 35.92
CA ASP A 492 -12.28 31.56 37.35
C ASP A 492 -13.02 32.83 37.87
N ALA A 493 -13.52 33.68 36.99
CA ALA A 493 -14.38 34.79 37.35
C ALA A 493 -15.70 34.29 37.94
N GLN A 494 -16.38 35.08 38.77
CA GLN A 494 -17.70 34.77 39.37
C GLN A 494 -17.70 33.41 40.13
N ASP A 495 -16.83 33.23 41.09
CA ASP A 495 -16.73 32.03 41.95
C ASP A 495 -16.47 30.71 41.17
N GLY A 496 -15.89 30.78 39.98
CA GLY A 496 -15.52 29.60 39.17
C GLY A 496 -16.69 28.76 38.68
N VAL A 497 -17.87 29.37 38.50
CA VAL A 497 -19.02 28.67 37.95
C VAL A 497 -18.71 28.18 36.53
N LEU A 498 -18.13 29.06 35.69
CA LEU A 498 -17.73 28.73 34.34
C LEU A 498 -16.66 27.65 34.32
N ALA A 499 -15.65 27.69 35.20
CA ALA A 499 -14.64 26.67 35.33
C ALA A 499 -15.21 25.27 35.61
N ARG A 500 -16.21 25.17 36.48
CA ARG A 500 -16.90 23.90 36.75
C ARG A 500 -17.70 23.41 35.55
N GLN A 501 -18.35 24.33 34.83
CA GLN A 501 -19.10 24.00 33.61
C GLN A 501 -18.17 23.53 32.51
N LEU A 502 -17.04 24.19 32.26
CA LEU A 502 -16.04 23.79 31.26
C LEU A 502 -15.44 22.42 31.57
N LYS A 503 -15.29 22.11 32.85
CA LYS A 503 -14.79 20.79 33.26
C LYS A 503 -15.85 19.69 33.04
N SER A 504 -17.15 19.96 33.24
CA SER A 504 -18.21 18.97 33.02
C SER A 504 -18.53 18.76 31.55
N ASP A 505 -18.56 19.83 30.74
CA ASP A 505 -19.06 19.81 29.37
C ASP A 505 -17.98 19.51 28.35
N PHE A 506 -16.72 19.95 28.59
CA PHE A 506 -15.60 19.82 27.67
C PHE A 506 -14.41 19.04 28.24
N GLY A 507 -14.40 18.71 29.52
CA GLY A 507 -13.25 18.09 30.16
C GLY A 507 -12.05 19.02 30.33
N PHE A 508 -12.20 20.34 30.12
CA PHE A 508 -11.10 21.28 30.23
C PHE A 508 -10.63 21.39 31.68
N ARG A 509 -9.33 21.50 31.87
CA ARG A 509 -8.67 21.63 33.17
C ARG A 509 -7.73 22.84 33.18
N PRO A 510 -7.55 23.49 34.33
CA PRO A 510 -6.56 24.53 34.42
C PRO A 510 -5.15 23.97 34.13
N MET A 511 -4.36 24.72 33.41
CA MET A 511 -2.99 24.39 32.98
C MET A 511 -1.99 24.91 34.04
N VAL A 512 -0.78 24.36 34.09
CA VAL A 512 0.36 24.81 34.89
C VAL A 512 1.54 25.11 33.96
N ALA A 513 2.26 26.16 34.22
CA ALA A 513 3.43 26.56 33.41
C ALA A 513 4.63 25.64 33.65
N SER A 514 4.74 25.00 34.79
CA SER A 514 5.80 24.07 35.16
C SER A 514 5.29 23.11 36.23
N LEU A 515 5.87 21.92 36.31
CA LEU A 515 5.58 20.95 37.39
C LEU A 515 5.87 21.45 38.80
N THR A 516 6.65 22.52 38.92
CA THR A 516 7.01 23.16 40.18
C THR A 516 6.23 24.44 40.46
N ASP A 517 5.39 24.89 39.50
CA ASP A 517 4.59 26.10 39.68
C ASP A 517 3.20 25.72 40.23
N THR A 518 2.79 26.40 41.26
CA THR A 518 1.48 26.25 41.91
C THR A 518 0.40 27.11 41.27
N ASN A 519 0.77 28.04 40.38
CA ASN A 519 -0.19 28.88 39.67
C ASN A 519 -0.83 28.14 38.53
N THR A 520 -2.13 28.10 38.53
CA THR A 520 -2.95 27.52 37.47
C THR A 520 -3.58 28.62 36.64
N PHE A 521 -3.67 28.39 35.33
CA PHE A 521 -4.29 29.31 34.40
C PHE A 521 -5.13 28.55 33.36
N TRP A 522 -6.00 29.28 32.66
CA TRP A 522 -6.80 28.77 31.56
C TRP A 522 -6.37 29.41 30.25
N PHE A 523 -6.23 28.65 29.19
CA PHE A 523 -6.04 29.15 27.83
C PHE A 523 -6.63 28.15 26.83
N TYR A 524 -7.95 28.21 26.64
CA TYR A 524 -8.66 27.38 25.70
C TYR A 524 -9.46 28.25 24.72
N MET A 525 -9.52 27.81 23.49
CA MET A 525 -10.22 28.50 22.42
C MET A 525 -11.19 27.54 21.74
N THR A 526 -12.44 27.99 21.49
CA THR A 526 -13.45 27.25 20.75
C THR A 526 -14.15 28.15 19.75
N LEU A 527 -14.62 27.57 18.66
CA LEU A 527 -15.58 28.18 17.74
C LEU A 527 -16.91 27.47 17.93
N GLU A 528 -17.96 28.25 18.14
CA GLU A 528 -19.29 27.71 18.39
C GLU A 528 -20.29 28.34 17.40
N GLY A 529 -21.12 27.50 16.77
CA GLY A 529 -22.15 27.94 15.85
C GLY A 529 -23.12 26.81 15.53
N ASN A 530 -24.42 27.12 15.49
CA ASN A 530 -25.48 26.16 15.18
C ASN A 530 -25.44 24.84 15.98
N GLY A 531 -25.15 24.93 17.30
CA GLY A 531 -25.03 23.76 18.16
C GLY A 531 -23.76 22.96 18.03
N ARG A 532 -22.82 23.40 17.21
CA ARG A 532 -21.52 22.77 16.99
C ARG A 532 -20.41 23.53 17.70
N ILE A 533 -19.49 22.79 18.32
CA ILE A 533 -18.33 23.35 19.00
C ILE A 533 -17.06 22.73 18.42
N VAL A 534 -16.13 23.56 17.99
CA VAL A 534 -14.84 23.15 17.44
C VAL A 534 -13.75 23.77 18.32
N GLN A 535 -12.91 22.94 18.91
CA GLN A 535 -11.76 23.41 19.65
C GLN A 535 -10.68 23.91 18.69
N VAL A 536 -10.14 25.10 18.96
CA VAL A 536 -8.94 25.63 18.28
C VAL A 536 -7.74 25.21 19.11
N PRO A 537 -6.83 24.38 18.58
CA PRO A 537 -5.66 23.95 19.32
C PRO A 537 -4.70 25.12 19.54
N LEU A 538 -3.96 25.11 20.66
CA LEU A 538 -2.83 26.01 20.87
C LEU A 538 -1.70 25.57 19.93
N PRO A 539 -1.14 26.48 19.12
CA PRO A 539 0.02 26.14 18.29
C PRO A 539 1.24 25.85 19.17
N GLU A 540 2.12 24.95 18.73
CA GLU A 540 3.35 24.61 19.46
C GLU A 540 4.31 25.79 19.56
N GLN A 541 4.40 26.59 18.50
CA GLN A 541 5.07 27.89 18.53
C GLN A 541 4.00 28.97 18.67
N PHE A 542 4.11 29.77 19.73
CA PHE A 542 3.13 30.81 20.06
C PHE A 542 3.31 32.03 19.12
N GLU A 543 3.13 31.78 17.80
CA GLU A 543 3.26 32.77 16.74
C GLU A 543 1.93 33.05 16.03
N LYS A 544 1.83 34.26 15.48
CA LYS A 544 0.64 34.74 14.74
C LYS A 544 0.22 33.79 13.64
N ALA A 545 1.19 33.25 12.86
CA ALA A 545 0.92 32.38 11.70
C ALA A 545 0.24 31.07 12.09
N GLY A 546 0.73 30.40 13.13
CA GLY A 546 0.13 29.17 13.66
C GLY A 546 -1.27 29.38 14.22
N LEU A 547 -1.52 30.55 14.85
CA LEU A 547 -2.83 30.93 15.34
C LEU A 547 -3.83 31.16 14.21
N GLU A 548 -3.43 31.94 13.19
CA GLU A 548 -4.26 32.18 12.01
C GLU A 548 -4.65 30.87 11.32
N GLN A 549 -3.71 29.95 11.14
CA GLN A 549 -3.96 28.63 10.56
C GLN A 549 -4.94 27.82 11.40
N GLY A 550 -4.76 27.79 12.73
CA GLY A 550 -5.66 27.06 13.64
C GLY A 550 -7.09 27.59 13.62
N ILE A 551 -7.25 28.91 13.66
CA ILE A 551 -8.57 29.55 13.62
C ILE A 551 -9.25 29.35 12.24
N GLN A 552 -8.48 29.54 11.15
CA GLN A 552 -9.02 29.33 9.79
C GLN A 552 -9.40 27.86 9.57
N ALA A 553 -8.60 26.90 10.02
CA ALA A 553 -8.93 25.50 9.95
C ALA A 553 -10.21 25.16 10.73
N ALA A 554 -10.39 25.77 11.90
CA ALA A 554 -11.59 25.60 12.70
C ALA A 554 -12.82 26.29 12.06
N LEU A 555 -12.67 27.49 11.48
CA LEU A 555 -13.74 28.18 10.74
C LEU A 555 -14.17 27.40 9.50
N LYS A 556 -13.24 26.79 8.77
CA LYS A 556 -13.54 25.93 7.61
C LYS A 556 -14.49 24.78 7.96
N ARG A 557 -14.49 24.31 9.21
CA ARG A 557 -15.41 23.26 9.67
C ARG A 557 -16.87 23.72 9.80
N PHE A 558 -17.12 25.02 9.77
CA PHE A 558 -18.47 25.61 9.76
C PHE A 558 -18.98 25.94 8.35
N SER A 559 -18.09 25.86 7.34
CA SER A 559 -18.45 26.09 5.95
C SER A 559 -19.16 24.88 5.37
N ARG A 560 -20.24 25.09 4.59
CA ARG A 560 -20.94 24.03 3.86
C ARG A 560 -20.16 23.66 2.59
N GLY A 561 -19.98 22.34 2.37
CA GLY A 561 -19.56 21.82 1.05
C GLY A 561 -18.15 21.23 0.97
N PHE A 562 -17.33 21.27 2.00
CA PHE A 562 -15.94 20.79 1.91
C PHE A 562 -15.68 19.45 2.60
N LEU A 563 -16.19 19.24 3.78
CA LEU A 563 -16.05 17.97 4.49
C LEU A 563 -17.44 17.45 4.88
N LYS A 564 -17.68 16.18 4.57
CA LYS A 564 -18.90 15.50 5.01
C LYS A 564 -18.88 15.28 6.51
N THR A 565 -20.04 15.33 7.14
CA THR A 565 -20.15 15.19 8.59
C THR A 565 -20.60 13.78 8.97
N VAL A 566 -19.79 13.11 9.77
CA VAL A 566 -20.08 11.81 10.37
C VAL A 566 -20.53 12.01 11.80
N ALA A 567 -21.77 11.66 12.13
CA ALA A 567 -22.23 11.59 13.51
C ALA A 567 -21.75 10.28 14.13
N LEU A 568 -20.91 10.36 15.16
CA LEU A 568 -20.34 9.21 15.84
C LEU A 568 -21.01 9.01 17.21
N HIS A 569 -21.59 7.83 17.42
CA HIS A 569 -22.05 7.36 18.71
C HIS A 569 -21.13 6.26 19.25
N THR A 570 -20.58 6.49 20.44
CA THR A 570 -19.76 5.51 21.18
C THR A 570 -20.31 5.36 22.60
N PRO A 571 -20.07 4.21 23.26
CA PRO A 571 -20.37 4.06 24.67
C PRO A 571 -19.66 5.11 25.52
N VAL A 572 -20.29 5.47 26.63
CA VAL A 572 -19.69 6.43 27.58
C VAL A 572 -18.52 5.77 28.31
N SER A 573 -17.30 6.19 28.02
CA SER A 573 -16.12 5.79 28.80
C SER A 573 -15.95 6.69 30.03
N THR A 574 -15.68 6.12 31.18
CA THR A 574 -15.30 6.88 32.39
C THR A 574 -13.81 7.17 32.33
N LEU A 575 -13.47 8.47 32.33
CA LEU A 575 -12.07 8.90 32.41
C LEU A 575 -11.41 8.42 33.73
N ALA A 576 -10.13 8.08 33.65
CA ALA A 576 -9.33 7.76 34.85
C ALA A 576 -9.41 8.90 35.87
N MET A 577 -10.04 8.64 37.01
CA MET A 577 -10.09 9.59 38.13
C MET A 577 -9.44 8.97 39.35
N PHE A 578 -8.55 9.71 40.00
CA PHE A 578 -7.95 9.38 41.29
C PHE A 578 -7.26 8.00 41.39
N GLY A 579 -6.45 7.64 40.35
CA GLY A 579 -5.70 6.39 40.41
C GLY A 579 -6.49 5.12 40.06
N MET A 580 -7.76 5.24 39.69
CA MET A 580 -8.51 4.15 39.07
C MET A 580 -8.26 4.16 37.56
N PRO A 581 -7.99 3.01 36.94
CA PRO A 581 -7.85 2.94 35.49
C PRO A 581 -9.14 3.39 34.80
N ALA A 582 -9.05 3.99 33.64
CA ALA A 582 -10.19 4.28 32.80
C ALA A 582 -10.95 2.97 32.54
N SER A 583 -12.26 2.95 32.79
CA SER A 583 -13.11 1.81 32.46
C SER A 583 -14.03 2.15 31.30
N GLY A 584 -14.20 1.22 30.39
CA GLY A 584 -15.04 1.38 29.19
C GLY A 584 -14.25 1.20 27.90
N LYS A 585 -14.99 1.01 26.82
CA LYS A 585 -14.42 0.88 25.46
C LYS A 585 -13.94 2.24 24.96
N ARG A 586 -12.76 2.28 24.36
CA ARG A 586 -12.18 3.47 23.75
C ARG A 586 -12.10 3.28 22.24
N PHE A 587 -12.29 4.37 21.50
CA PHE A 587 -12.29 4.42 20.03
C PHE A 587 -11.48 5.63 19.54
N ASP A 588 -10.34 5.91 20.20
CA ASP A 588 -9.51 7.07 19.88
C ASP A 588 -8.89 6.92 18.49
N TRP A 589 -8.44 5.70 18.12
CA TRP A 589 -7.93 5.40 16.79
C TRP A 589 -8.98 5.64 15.70
N LEU A 590 -10.18 5.13 15.89
CA LEU A 590 -11.29 5.35 14.96
C LEU A 590 -11.65 6.83 14.84
N SER A 591 -11.77 7.53 15.97
CA SER A 591 -12.13 8.94 16.00
C SER A 591 -11.07 9.82 15.35
N ASN A 592 -9.79 9.57 15.61
CA ASN A 592 -8.70 10.33 15.02
C ASN A 592 -8.62 10.12 13.51
N THR A 593 -8.67 8.87 13.04
CA THR A 593 -8.65 8.57 11.60
C THR A 593 -9.84 9.21 10.87
N LEU A 594 -11.05 9.11 11.42
CA LEU A 594 -12.22 9.74 10.80
C LEU A 594 -12.14 11.27 10.83
N ALA A 595 -11.57 11.87 11.87
CA ALA A 595 -11.42 13.33 11.96
C ALA A 595 -10.39 13.89 10.97
N GLU A 596 -9.50 13.06 10.42
CA GLU A 596 -8.57 13.46 9.37
C GLU A 596 -9.29 13.74 8.04
N GLU A 597 -10.36 13.00 7.74
CA GLU A 597 -11.06 13.05 6.45
C GLU A 597 -12.44 13.68 6.50
N HIS A 598 -13.11 13.63 7.66
CA HIS A 598 -14.48 14.06 7.85
C HIS A 598 -14.64 15.03 9.00
N ASN A 599 -15.73 15.78 8.99
CA ASN A 599 -16.21 16.44 10.20
C ASN A 599 -16.81 15.40 11.14
N LEU A 600 -16.27 15.27 12.34
CA LEU A 600 -16.78 14.34 13.33
C LEU A 600 -17.66 15.05 14.34
N ALA A 601 -18.94 14.64 14.42
CA ALA A 601 -19.90 15.13 15.39
C ALA A 601 -20.22 14.03 16.40
N SER A 602 -19.65 14.09 17.59
CA SER A 602 -19.99 13.14 18.65
C SER A 602 -21.44 13.33 19.11
N THR A 603 -22.20 12.24 19.21
CA THR A 603 -23.60 12.28 19.62
C THR A 603 -23.95 11.17 20.62
N ASN A 604 -24.78 11.48 21.60
CA ASN A 604 -25.35 10.50 22.53
C ASN A 604 -26.77 10.08 22.17
N LEU A 605 -27.39 10.70 21.13
CA LEU A 605 -28.76 10.45 20.66
C LEU A 605 -29.87 10.63 21.70
N LYS A 606 -29.58 11.07 22.92
CA LYS A 606 -30.55 11.18 24.03
C LYS A 606 -31.69 12.16 23.74
N ASN A 607 -31.45 13.13 22.87
CA ASN A 607 -32.44 14.10 22.44
C ASN A 607 -33.45 13.54 21.41
N GLY A 608 -33.30 12.25 21.05
CA GLY A 608 -34.13 11.60 20.04
C GLY A 608 -33.90 12.11 18.61
N ARG A 609 -32.76 12.74 18.34
CA ARG A 609 -32.36 13.27 17.04
C ARG A 609 -30.88 13.00 16.77
N VAL A 610 -30.56 12.77 15.49
CA VAL A 610 -29.18 12.84 14.97
C VAL A 610 -28.91 14.30 14.63
N PRO A 611 -27.69 14.83 14.82
CA PRO A 611 -27.35 16.20 14.43
C PRO A 611 -27.78 16.49 12.98
N ASP A 612 -28.40 17.65 12.73
CA ASP A 612 -28.99 17.98 11.42
C ASP A 612 -27.93 18.12 10.31
N GLU A 613 -26.68 18.44 10.67
CA GLU A 613 -25.54 18.52 9.77
C GLU A 613 -24.93 17.15 9.43
N ALA A 614 -25.38 16.07 10.02
CA ALA A 614 -24.84 14.75 9.78
C ALA A 614 -25.27 14.19 8.42
N ASP A 615 -24.29 13.82 7.60
CA ASP A 615 -24.50 13.10 6.35
C ASP A 615 -24.57 11.57 6.57
N LEU A 616 -23.97 11.07 7.65
CA LEU A 616 -23.91 9.64 8.00
C LEU A 616 -23.93 9.47 9.53
N LEU A 617 -24.54 8.38 9.99
CA LEU A 617 -24.51 7.99 11.40
C LEU A 617 -23.70 6.71 11.59
N LEU A 618 -22.67 6.77 12.43
CA LEU A 618 -21.85 5.62 12.84
C LEU A 618 -22.14 5.25 14.29
N LEU A 619 -22.62 4.03 14.53
CA LEU A 619 -22.83 3.44 15.85
C LEU A 619 -21.70 2.45 16.14
N ALA A 620 -20.67 2.87 16.86
CA ALA A 620 -19.56 2.02 17.25
C ALA A 620 -19.80 1.39 18.63
N SER A 621 -20.08 0.10 18.63
CA SER A 621 -20.37 -0.70 19.84
C SER A 621 -21.42 -0.07 20.76
N PRO A 622 -22.59 0.31 20.23
CA PRO A 622 -23.63 0.92 21.09
C PRO A 622 -24.05 -0.07 22.18
N ASP A 623 -24.05 0.40 23.41
CA ASP A 623 -24.62 -0.33 24.53
C ASP A 623 -26.14 -0.42 24.42
N LYS A 624 -26.86 -0.33 25.49
CA LYS A 624 -28.30 -0.28 25.49
C LYS A 624 -28.82 1.07 24.95
N LEU A 625 -29.36 1.08 23.73
CA LEU A 625 -30.10 2.25 23.24
C LEU A 625 -31.49 2.28 23.84
N ASP A 626 -31.89 3.44 24.38
CA ASP A 626 -33.26 3.67 24.81
C ASP A 626 -34.19 3.89 23.60
N ILE A 627 -35.51 3.93 23.85
CA ILE A 627 -36.47 4.04 22.77
C ILE A 627 -36.40 5.40 22.03
N LYS A 628 -35.94 6.47 22.69
CA LYS A 628 -35.70 7.78 22.06
C LYS A 628 -34.48 7.77 21.18
N GLN A 629 -33.36 7.15 21.64
CA GLN A 629 -32.17 6.97 20.86
C GLN A 629 -32.44 6.10 19.63
N LEU A 630 -33.19 5.01 19.79
CA LEU A 630 -33.59 4.16 18.67
C LEU A 630 -34.48 4.91 17.67
N PHE A 631 -35.36 5.77 18.14
CA PHE A 631 -36.19 6.64 17.29
C PHE A 631 -35.30 7.59 16.46
N ALA A 632 -34.23 8.15 17.06
CA ALA A 632 -33.27 8.98 16.34
C ALA A 632 -32.64 8.23 15.19
N VAL A 633 -32.18 6.99 15.42
CA VAL A 633 -31.58 6.11 14.41
C VAL A 633 -32.55 5.78 13.29
N ASP A 634 -33.78 5.35 13.67
CA ASP A 634 -34.83 5.00 12.74
C ASP A 634 -35.22 6.17 11.82
N GLN A 635 -35.50 7.32 12.41
CA GLN A 635 -35.92 8.49 11.65
C GLN A 635 -34.80 9.09 10.80
N PHE A 636 -33.55 8.92 11.20
CA PHE A 636 -32.39 9.26 10.34
C PHE A 636 -32.36 8.38 9.08
N LEU A 637 -32.55 7.07 9.25
CA LEU A 637 -32.68 6.13 8.13
C LEU A 637 -33.90 6.48 7.25
N MET A 638 -35.03 6.81 7.86
CA MET A 638 -36.25 7.16 7.12
C MET A 638 -36.12 8.44 6.29
N ARG A 639 -35.23 9.35 6.66
CA ARG A 639 -34.86 10.52 5.84
C ARG A 639 -33.91 10.19 4.67
N GLY A 640 -33.52 8.94 4.50
CA GLY A 640 -32.60 8.49 3.45
C GLY A 640 -31.14 8.50 3.91
N GLY A 641 -30.87 8.66 5.20
CA GLY A 641 -29.52 8.61 5.78
C GLY A 641 -28.90 7.22 5.71
N THR A 642 -27.57 7.16 5.75
CA THR A 642 -26.83 5.91 5.91
C THR A 642 -26.49 5.67 7.37
N VAL A 643 -26.79 4.48 7.88
CA VAL A 643 -26.46 4.05 9.23
C VAL A 643 -25.42 2.93 9.16
N VAL A 644 -24.23 3.18 9.69
CA VAL A 644 -23.16 2.19 9.83
C VAL A 644 -23.13 1.71 11.27
N ILE A 645 -23.15 0.40 11.47
CA ILE A 645 -23.34 -0.20 12.80
C ILE A 645 -22.25 -1.26 13.01
N ALA A 646 -21.52 -1.14 14.11
CA ALA A 646 -20.63 -2.18 14.62
C ALA A 646 -21.18 -2.68 15.96
N THR A 647 -21.81 -3.83 15.97
CA THR A 647 -22.49 -4.38 17.18
C THR A 647 -22.52 -5.90 17.18
N SER A 648 -22.79 -6.47 18.34
CA SER A 648 -22.97 -7.91 18.57
C SER A 648 -23.99 -8.11 19.68
N PRO A 649 -24.71 -9.25 19.74
CA PRO A 649 -25.50 -9.65 20.90
C PRO A 649 -24.68 -9.86 22.18
N PHE A 650 -23.35 -9.88 22.05
CA PHE A 650 -22.42 -10.13 23.14
C PHE A 650 -21.49 -8.94 23.37
N ASP A 651 -21.25 -8.65 24.63
CA ASP A 651 -20.25 -7.71 25.10
C ASP A 651 -19.12 -8.44 25.81
N ILE A 652 -17.89 -8.09 25.47
CA ILE A 652 -16.69 -8.72 26.04
C ILE A 652 -16.09 -7.78 27.08
N GLU A 653 -16.08 -8.23 28.32
CA GLU A 653 -15.50 -7.47 29.43
C GLU A 653 -14.04 -7.88 29.63
N HIS A 654 -13.15 -6.90 29.59
CA HIS A 654 -11.71 -7.06 29.76
C HIS A 654 -11.36 -6.78 31.23
N GLY A 655 -11.38 -7.83 32.08
CA GLY A 655 -10.91 -7.79 33.46
C GLY A 655 -9.60 -8.57 33.63
N GLU A 656 -9.34 -9.08 34.84
CA GLU A 656 -8.28 -10.06 35.08
C GLU A 656 -8.51 -11.36 34.26
N VAL A 657 -9.78 -11.64 33.96
CA VAL A 657 -10.21 -12.78 33.14
C VAL A 657 -11.20 -12.23 32.10
N LEU A 658 -11.10 -12.67 30.85
CA LEU A 658 -12.07 -12.34 29.82
C LEU A 658 -13.42 -12.97 30.14
N SER A 659 -14.50 -12.18 30.10
CA SER A 659 -15.87 -12.66 30.32
C SER A 659 -16.83 -12.12 29.27
N VAL A 660 -17.89 -12.88 29.02
CA VAL A 660 -18.93 -12.52 28.04
C VAL A 660 -20.19 -12.13 28.77
N ARG A 661 -20.78 -11.04 28.36
CA ARG A 661 -22.10 -10.59 28.82
C ARG A 661 -23.05 -10.49 27.63
N LYS A 662 -24.24 -11.07 27.75
CA LYS A 662 -25.27 -10.91 26.72
C LYS A 662 -25.87 -9.49 26.79
N LEU A 663 -25.97 -8.84 25.63
CA LEU A 663 -26.56 -7.53 25.46
C LEU A 663 -28.04 -7.67 25.04
N GLU A 664 -28.94 -7.24 25.90
CA GLU A 664 -30.33 -7.04 25.52
C GLU A 664 -30.49 -5.61 24.98
N SER A 665 -30.43 -5.43 23.66
CA SER A 665 -30.52 -4.12 23.02
C SER A 665 -31.70 -4.05 22.05
N ALA A 666 -32.52 -3.00 22.16
CA ALA A 666 -33.60 -2.71 21.23
C ALA A 666 -33.09 -2.51 19.77
N LEU A 667 -31.79 -2.25 19.57
CA LEU A 667 -31.16 -2.16 18.25
C LEU A 667 -31.18 -3.50 17.49
N ILE A 668 -31.06 -4.63 18.23
CA ILE A 668 -31.11 -5.97 17.62
C ILE A 668 -32.53 -6.27 17.08
N ASP A 669 -33.57 -5.87 17.83
CA ASP A 669 -34.98 -5.98 17.39
C ASP A 669 -35.23 -5.07 16.17
N TRP A 670 -34.64 -3.88 16.15
CA TRP A 670 -34.73 -2.93 15.06
C TRP A 670 -34.05 -3.49 13.79
N LEU A 671 -32.87 -4.10 13.90
CA LEU A 671 -32.20 -4.77 12.79
C LEU A 671 -33.04 -5.93 12.23
N SER A 672 -33.63 -6.74 13.11
CA SER A 672 -34.54 -7.85 12.76
C SER A 672 -35.80 -7.36 12.06
N HIS A 673 -36.36 -6.21 12.49
CA HIS A 673 -37.47 -5.54 11.78
C HIS A 673 -37.11 -5.21 10.35
N HIS A 674 -35.87 -4.75 10.09
CA HIS A 674 -35.38 -4.44 8.76
C HIS A 674 -34.88 -5.65 7.95
N GLY A 675 -35.01 -6.87 8.49
CA GLY A 675 -34.67 -8.11 7.79
C GLY A 675 -33.18 -8.49 7.88
N ILE A 676 -32.47 -7.95 8.90
CA ILE A 676 -31.07 -8.28 9.20
C ILE A 676 -31.05 -8.88 10.62
N MET A 677 -30.88 -10.18 10.73
CA MET A 677 -30.91 -10.88 12.01
C MET A 677 -29.49 -11.16 12.48
N LEU A 678 -29.14 -10.69 13.67
CA LEU A 678 -27.93 -11.08 14.39
C LEU A 678 -28.27 -12.28 15.27
N GLU A 679 -27.60 -13.42 14.97
CA GLU A 679 -27.81 -14.63 15.76
C GLU A 679 -27.17 -14.50 17.14
N GLU A 680 -27.81 -15.06 18.17
CA GLU A 680 -27.29 -15.13 19.54
C GLU A 680 -26.23 -16.24 19.68
N GLN A 681 -25.26 -16.22 18.79
CA GLN A 681 -24.13 -17.15 18.73
C GLN A 681 -22.84 -16.36 18.39
N MET A 682 -21.69 -16.92 18.72
CA MET A 682 -20.40 -16.41 18.33
C MET A 682 -19.75 -17.37 17.31
N VAL A 683 -19.05 -16.79 16.33
CA VAL A 683 -18.37 -17.56 15.29
C VAL A 683 -16.95 -17.91 15.75
N LEU A 684 -16.59 -19.17 15.57
CA LEU A 684 -15.24 -19.69 15.74
C LEU A 684 -14.72 -20.14 14.38
N ASP A 685 -13.50 -19.73 14.04
CA ASP A 685 -12.87 -20.05 12.77
C ASP A 685 -11.47 -20.64 13.02
N PRO A 686 -11.13 -21.83 12.47
CA PRO A 686 -9.77 -22.34 12.53
C PRO A 686 -8.77 -21.42 11.85
N LEU A 687 -9.22 -20.63 10.85
CA LEU A 687 -8.45 -19.56 10.28
C LEU A 687 -8.58 -18.33 11.18
N ASN A 688 -7.67 -18.20 12.13
CA ASN A 688 -7.75 -17.20 13.18
C ASN A 688 -6.46 -16.42 13.38
N ALA A 689 -6.58 -15.20 13.91
CA ALA A 689 -5.46 -14.46 14.44
C ALA A 689 -5.07 -14.99 15.83
N SER A 690 -3.78 -15.00 16.13
CA SER A 690 -3.28 -15.47 17.41
C SER A 690 -3.56 -14.45 18.52
N PHE A 691 -3.85 -14.96 19.71
CA PHE A 691 -4.07 -14.16 20.91
C PHE A 691 -2.79 -14.18 21.79
N PRO A 692 -2.25 -13.02 22.21
CA PRO A 692 -1.09 -12.96 23.09
C PRO A 692 -1.51 -13.20 24.55
N ILE A 693 -0.97 -14.24 25.16
CA ILE A 693 -1.15 -14.51 26.60
C ILE A 693 0.18 -14.31 27.35
N PRO A 694 0.19 -13.58 28.48
CA PRO A 694 1.37 -13.49 29.31
C PRO A 694 1.59 -14.80 30.07
N VAL A 695 2.71 -15.46 29.84
CA VAL A 695 3.11 -16.68 30.54
C VAL A 695 4.31 -16.38 31.43
N SER A 696 4.15 -16.65 32.73
CA SER A 696 5.27 -16.52 33.67
C SER A 696 6.07 -17.84 33.73
N ARG A 697 7.27 -17.85 33.18
CA ARG A 697 8.18 -18.97 33.20
C ARG A 697 9.23 -18.80 34.29
N ARG A 698 9.31 -19.74 35.21
CA ARG A 698 10.34 -19.74 36.27
C ARG A 698 11.56 -20.56 35.82
N VAL A 699 12.70 -19.85 35.58
CA VAL A 699 13.97 -20.48 35.20
C VAL A 699 15.02 -20.07 36.21
N ALA A 700 15.65 -21.04 36.83
CA ALA A 700 16.72 -20.84 37.85
C ALA A 700 16.34 -19.91 39.01
N GLY A 701 15.05 -19.89 39.43
CA GLY A 701 14.57 -19.05 40.52
C GLY A 701 14.12 -17.62 40.12
N TYR A 702 14.37 -17.19 38.87
CA TYR A 702 13.87 -15.93 38.32
C TYR A 702 12.57 -16.16 37.55
N VAL A 703 11.63 -15.25 37.68
CA VAL A 703 10.37 -15.25 36.92
C VAL A 703 10.57 -14.38 35.68
N PHE A 704 10.47 -15.03 34.52
CA PHE A 704 10.46 -14.36 33.23
C PHE A 704 9.00 -14.31 32.76
N ASN A 705 8.52 -13.11 32.47
CA ASN A 705 7.24 -12.92 31.81
C ASN A 705 7.48 -12.93 30.30
N GLU A 706 6.98 -13.95 29.64
CA GLU A 706 7.06 -14.16 28.19
C GLU A 706 5.66 -14.07 27.60
N THR A 707 5.48 -13.43 26.47
CA THR A 707 4.20 -13.41 25.77
C THR A 707 4.17 -14.61 24.82
N GLN A 708 3.24 -15.49 25.04
CA GLN A 708 3.02 -16.65 24.16
C GLN A 708 1.81 -16.36 23.25
N MET A 709 2.00 -16.52 21.95
CA MET A 709 0.93 -16.45 20.97
C MET A 709 0.20 -17.79 20.90
N VAL A 710 -1.11 -17.78 21.11
CA VAL A 710 -1.95 -19.00 21.06
C VAL A 710 -3.01 -18.87 19.98
N ASN A 711 -3.43 -19.98 19.39
CA ASN A 711 -4.57 -20.02 18.49
C ASN A 711 -5.85 -19.62 19.25
N TYR A 712 -6.62 -18.70 18.67
CA TYR A 712 -7.83 -18.21 19.31
C TYR A 712 -8.96 -18.06 18.28
N PRO A 713 -9.73 -19.12 18.01
CA PRO A 713 -10.74 -19.18 16.94
C PRO A 713 -11.82 -18.11 16.96
N TYR A 714 -12.07 -17.44 18.08
CA TYR A 714 -12.94 -16.27 18.16
C TYR A 714 -12.40 -15.01 17.48
N PHE A 715 -11.12 -15.02 17.05
CA PHE A 715 -10.51 -13.97 16.25
C PHE A 715 -10.48 -14.44 14.80
N ALA A 716 -11.66 -14.43 14.17
CA ALA A 716 -11.81 -14.84 12.78
C ALA A 716 -10.96 -13.96 11.86
N ASP A 717 -10.00 -14.57 11.19
CA ASP A 717 -9.09 -13.91 10.26
C ASP A 717 -9.60 -14.10 8.83
N ILE A 718 -10.25 -13.07 8.29
CA ILE A 718 -10.94 -13.12 7.03
C ILE A 718 -9.99 -12.70 5.92
N ARG A 719 -9.86 -13.56 4.88
CA ARG A 719 -8.93 -13.37 3.76
C ARG A 719 -9.54 -13.90 2.45
N GLY A 720 -8.96 -13.47 1.34
CA GLY A 720 -9.25 -14.03 0.01
C GLY A 720 -10.74 -14.04 -0.33
N ASP A 721 -11.33 -15.21 -0.55
CA ASP A 721 -12.73 -15.37 -0.94
C ASP A 721 -13.72 -14.95 0.17
N GLY A 722 -13.26 -14.83 1.42
CA GLY A 722 -14.08 -14.31 2.52
C GLY A 722 -14.31 -12.80 2.47
N ILE A 723 -13.54 -12.06 1.65
CA ILE A 723 -13.68 -10.62 1.44
C ILE A 723 -14.24 -10.38 0.04
N VAL A 724 -15.49 -9.92 -0.04
CA VAL A 724 -16.12 -9.66 -1.33
C VAL A 724 -15.62 -8.35 -1.90
N GLN A 725 -14.88 -8.41 -3.01
CA GLN A 725 -14.29 -7.25 -3.67
C GLN A 725 -15.27 -6.43 -4.53
N GLU A 726 -16.52 -6.85 -4.62
CA GLU A 726 -17.54 -6.15 -5.37
C GLU A 726 -18.13 -4.98 -4.58
N GLY A 727 -18.06 -3.77 -5.11
CA GLY A 727 -18.76 -2.60 -4.57
C GLY A 727 -17.90 -1.52 -3.94
N GLY A 728 -16.58 -1.67 -3.83
CA GLY A 728 -15.67 -0.60 -3.37
C GLY A 728 -15.45 -0.51 -1.86
N MET A 729 -16.37 -1.03 -1.02
CA MET A 729 -16.25 -0.94 0.44
C MET A 729 -15.10 -1.75 1.05
N THR A 730 -14.68 -2.79 0.38
CA THR A 730 -13.59 -3.69 0.81
C THR A 730 -12.31 -3.49 0.01
N GLU A 731 -12.23 -2.44 -0.79
CA GLU A 731 -11.04 -2.13 -1.56
C GLU A 731 -9.83 -1.86 -0.66
N GLY A 732 -8.68 -2.44 -1.00
CA GLY A 732 -7.46 -2.34 -0.20
C GLY A 732 -7.48 -3.14 1.10
N ILE A 733 -8.54 -3.89 1.38
CA ILE A 733 -8.62 -4.81 2.49
C ILE A 733 -8.30 -6.21 1.97
N ASP A 734 -7.13 -6.70 2.30
CA ASP A 734 -6.64 -8.04 1.94
C ASP A 734 -6.84 -9.05 3.04
N GLN A 735 -6.88 -8.56 4.27
CA GLN A 735 -7.05 -9.31 5.50
C GLN A 735 -7.71 -8.42 6.55
N VAL A 736 -8.67 -8.96 7.28
CA VAL A 736 -9.25 -8.28 8.44
C VAL A 736 -9.62 -9.28 9.52
N THR A 737 -9.25 -8.98 10.74
CA THR A 737 -9.59 -9.80 11.92
C THR A 737 -10.88 -9.25 12.54
N MET A 738 -11.91 -10.10 12.61
CA MET A 738 -13.14 -9.82 13.33
C MET A 738 -13.08 -10.54 14.69
N THR A 739 -13.09 -9.76 15.75
CA THR A 739 -13.02 -10.30 17.13
C THR A 739 -14.41 -10.59 17.67
N TRP A 740 -14.64 -11.81 18.15
CA TRP A 740 -15.93 -12.33 18.68
C TRP A 740 -17.12 -11.94 17.79
N PRO A 741 -17.10 -12.27 16.49
CA PRO A 741 -18.20 -11.91 15.61
C PRO A 741 -19.40 -12.83 15.81
N SER A 742 -20.58 -12.31 15.52
CA SER A 742 -21.84 -13.08 15.50
C SER A 742 -22.30 -13.33 14.06
N PRO A 743 -22.95 -14.46 13.76
CA PRO A 743 -23.47 -14.72 12.43
C PRO A 743 -24.63 -13.79 12.09
N ILE A 744 -24.67 -13.34 10.84
CA ILE A 744 -25.76 -12.57 10.27
C ILE A 744 -26.62 -13.48 9.39
N THR A 745 -27.93 -13.50 9.65
CA THR A 745 -28.92 -14.14 8.77
C THR A 745 -29.81 -13.06 8.14
N LEU A 746 -30.13 -13.21 6.86
CA LEU A 746 -30.93 -12.26 6.10
C LEU A 746 -32.31 -12.83 5.80
N ASP A 747 -33.37 -12.06 6.05
CA ASP A 747 -34.72 -12.36 5.64
C ASP A 747 -34.90 -12.05 4.16
N GLU A 748 -34.98 -13.10 3.32
CA GLU A 748 -35.11 -12.96 1.87
C GLU A 748 -36.38 -12.23 1.45
N GLN A 749 -37.47 -12.38 2.18
CA GLN A 749 -38.75 -11.75 1.84
C GLN A 749 -38.71 -10.23 2.07
N LYS A 750 -38.14 -9.81 3.21
CA LYS A 750 -38.00 -8.39 3.54
C LYS A 750 -36.97 -7.67 2.65
N ASN A 751 -36.02 -8.40 2.11
CA ASN A 751 -34.93 -7.86 1.31
C ASN A 751 -35.10 -8.03 -0.21
N GLN A 752 -36.28 -8.49 -0.70
CA GLN A 752 -36.53 -8.74 -2.12
C GLN A 752 -36.33 -7.50 -3.00
N ASP A 753 -36.78 -6.32 -2.52
CA ASP A 753 -36.68 -5.06 -3.26
C ASP A 753 -35.44 -4.23 -2.88
N ARG A 754 -34.49 -4.85 -2.17
CA ARG A 754 -33.29 -4.19 -1.66
C ARG A 754 -32.04 -4.80 -2.26
N LYS A 755 -31.03 -3.99 -2.47
CA LYS A 755 -29.71 -4.46 -2.88
C LYS A 755 -28.93 -4.90 -1.66
N VAL A 756 -28.62 -6.18 -1.58
CA VAL A 756 -27.82 -6.77 -0.51
C VAL A 756 -26.42 -7.06 -1.00
N THR A 757 -25.42 -6.48 -0.35
CA THR A 757 -23.99 -6.74 -0.61
C THR A 757 -23.40 -7.41 0.62
N ARG A 758 -22.98 -8.67 0.47
CA ARG A 758 -22.24 -9.40 1.50
C ARG A 758 -20.80 -8.92 1.48
N LEU A 759 -20.29 -8.42 2.61
CA LEU A 759 -18.96 -7.81 2.67
C LEU A 759 -17.89 -8.77 3.19
N LEU A 760 -18.19 -9.42 4.31
CA LEU A 760 -17.24 -10.33 4.97
C LEU A 760 -17.92 -11.66 5.30
N GLN A 761 -17.18 -12.76 5.05
CA GLN A 761 -17.57 -14.12 5.40
C GLN A 761 -16.39 -14.85 6.05
N SER A 762 -16.67 -15.69 7.05
CA SER A 762 -15.68 -16.60 7.64
C SER A 762 -15.26 -17.71 6.66
N SER A 763 -14.29 -18.53 7.05
CA SER A 763 -13.88 -19.69 6.26
C SER A 763 -14.96 -20.77 6.17
N ASP A 764 -14.83 -21.68 5.21
CA ASP A 764 -15.70 -22.86 5.06
C ASP A 764 -15.62 -23.83 6.24
N GLN A 765 -14.61 -23.69 7.09
CA GLN A 765 -14.39 -24.55 8.26
C GLN A 765 -14.91 -23.92 9.57
N ALA A 766 -15.44 -22.69 9.50
CA ALA A 766 -15.99 -21.98 10.65
C ALA A 766 -17.28 -22.63 11.15
N TRP A 767 -17.57 -22.43 12.42
CA TRP A 767 -18.83 -22.85 13.07
C TRP A 767 -19.33 -21.78 14.02
N ALA A 768 -20.61 -21.80 14.31
CA ALA A 768 -21.23 -20.95 15.33
C ALA A 768 -21.42 -21.71 16.65
N SER A 769 -21.29 -21.02 17.77
CA SER A 769 -21.47 -21.57 19.13
C SER A 769 -22.25 -20.60 20.00
N ASP A 770 -23.15 -21.12 20.80
CA ASP A 770 -23.90 -20.43 21.84
C ASP A 770 -23.17 -20.40 23.19
N SER A 771 -21.96 -20.99 23.23
CA SER A 771 -21.14 -21.02 24.46
C SER A 771 -20.67 -19.61 24.82
N MET A 772 -20.85 -19.24 26.07
CA MET A 772 -20.30 -18.03 26.67
C MET A 772 -18.91 -18.27 27.30
N GLU A 773 -18.38 -19.50 27.22
CA GLU A 773 -17.02 -19.82 27.66
C GLU A 773 -16.02 -19.46 26.57
N ILE A 774 -15.30 -18.37 26.79
CA ILE A 774 -14.29 -17.87 25.86
C ILE A 774 -12.85 -18.08 26.29
N GLN A 775 -12.65 -18.85 27.38
CA GLN A 775 -11.33 -19.26 27.85
C GLN A 775 -10.90 -20.54 27.14
N PRO A 776 -9.71 -20.55 26.46
CA PRO A 776 -9.28 -21.75 25.76
C PRO A 776 -8.83 -22.85 26.71
N ASP A 777 -9.34 -24.08 26.52
CA ASP A 777 -8.84 -25.27 27.18
C ASP A 777 -8.08 -26.18 26.18
N PHE A 778 -6.78 -25.95 26.07
CA PHE A 778 -5.91 -26.74 25.17
C PHE A 778 -5.69 -28.19 25.64
N GLN A 779 -5.98 -28.50 26.92
CA GLN A 779 -5.86 -29.87 27.41
C GLN A 779 -7.03 -30.73 26.96
N MET A 780 -8.23 -30.15 26.94
CA MET A 780 -9.45 -30.85 26.53
C MET A 780 -9.68 -30.82 25.02
N HIS A 781 -9.38 -29.71 24.36
CA HIS A 781 -9.77 -29.45 22.96
C HIS A 781 -8.59 -29.33 22.00
N GLY A 782 -7.37 -29.68 22.41
CA GLY A 782 -6.17 -29.68 21.57
C GLY A 782 -5.76 -28.28 21.10
N GLU A 783 -5.23 -28.16 19.90
CA GLU A 783 -4.62 -26.92 19.37
C GLU A 783 -5.59 -25.74 19.25
N LEU A 784 -6.88 -25.98 19.11
CA LEU A 784 -7.88 -24.90 18.95
C LEU A 784 -8.38 -24.38 20.30
N GLY A 785 -8.22 -25.13 21.40
CA GLY A 785 -8.65 -24.74 22.74
C GLY A 785 -10.16 -24.69 22.99
N PHE A 786 -11.00 -25.04 22.00
CA PHE A 786 -12.47 -24.97 22.06
C PHE A 786 -13.11 -26.20 21.40
N PRO A 787 -14.34 -26.58 21.81
CA PRO A 787 -15.08 -27.65 21.17
C PRO A 787 -15.43 -27.25 19.71
N VAL A 788 -15.24 -28.18 18.81
CA VAL A 788 -15.54 -27.99 17.40
C VAL A 788 -17.00 -28.33 17.11
N GLY A 789 -17.73 -27.43 16.46
CA GLY A 789 -19.12 -27.64 16.09
C GLY A 789 -19.30 -28.67 14.96
N ASP A 790 -20.43 -29.39 14.99
CA ASP A 790 -20.77 -30.38 13.95
C ASP A 790 -21.14 -29.74 12.60
N GLN A 791 -21.76 -28.56 12.64
CA GLN A 791 -22.14 -27.80 11.42
C GLN A 791 -21.07 -26.77 11.10
N ARG A 792 -20.37 -27.00 10.01
CA ARG A 792 -19.33 -26.09 9.51
C ARG A 792 -19.78 -25.44 8.21
N GLY A 793 -19.38 -24.23 8.01
CA GLY A 793 -19.61 -23.47 6.80
C GLY A 793 -19.33 -21.98 6.96
N PRO A 794 -19.30 -21.24 5.85
CA PRO A 794 -19.04 -19.82 5.87
C PRO A 794 -20.17 -19.07 6.57
N GLN A 795 -19.83 -18.22 7.53
CA GLN A 795 -20.75 -17.37 8.27
C GLN A 795 -20.67 -15.95 7.76
N LEU A 796 -21.80 -15.30 7.48
CA LEU A 796 -21.84 -13.89 7.10
C LEU A 796 -21.56 -13.01 8.33
N LEU A 797 -20.54 -12.14 8.24
CA LEU A 797 -20.06 -11.30 9.36
C LEU A 797 -20.21 -9.81 9.11
N ALA A 798 -20.35 -9.38 7.86
CA ALA A 798 -20.64 -8.00 7.51
C ALA A 798 -21.49 -7.92 6.25
N VAL A 799 -22.44 -6.98 6.24
CA VAL A 799 -23.41 -6.80 5.16
C VAL A 799 -23.78 -5.33 4.97
N ALA A 800 -23.99 -4.92 3.72
CA ALA A 800 -24.62 -3.66 3.36
C ALA A 800 -25.96 -3.93 2.68
N VAL A 801 -27.02 -3.24 3.12
CA VAL A 801 -28.38 -3.32 2.58
C VAL A 801 -28.79 -1.92 2.15
N GLU A 802 -29.11 -1.75 0.86
CA GLU A 802 -29.56 -0.50 0.25
C GLU A 802 -31.00 -0.65 -0.25
N GLY A 803 -31.82 0.38 -0.06
CA GLY A 803 -33.18 0.40 -0.60
C GLY A 803 -34.21 0.97 0.37
N PRO A 804 -35.50 0.80 0.06
CA PRO A 804 -36.56 1.33 0.90
C PRO A 804 -36.76 0.47 2.16
N PHE A 805 -36.88 1.13 3.31
CA PHE A 805 -37.14 0.54 4.62
C PHE A 805 -38.46 1.11 5.18
N ASP A 806 -39.30 0.28 5.80
CA ASP A 806 -40.45 0.72 6.60
C ASP A 806 -40.00 0.99 8.03
N SER A 807 -40.43 2.13 8.60
CA SER A 807 -40.06 2.53 9.96
C SER A 807 -40.47 1.51 11.02
N TYR A 808 -39.59 1.27 11.99
CA TYR A 808 -39.89 0.48 13.19
C TYR A 808 -41.02 1.11 14.02
N PHE A 809 -41.19 2.43 13.90
CA PHE A 809 -42.21 3.23 14.57
C PHE A 809 -43.43 3.48 13.70
N LYS A 810 -43.56 2.86 12.54
CA LYS A 810 -44.74 2.94 11.70
C LYS A 810 -45.98 2.54 12.51
N ASP A 811 -47.05 3.33 12.41
CA ASP A 811 -48.29 3.15 13.18
C ASP A 811 -48.15 3.22 14.72
N LYS A 812 -46.99 3.69 15.23
CA LYS A 812 -46.76 3.94 16.67
C LYS A 812 -46.64 5.44 16.93
N PRO A 813 -47.08 5.93 18.14
CA PRO A 813 -46.86 7.32 18.51
C PRO A 813 -45.36 7.60 18.64
N SER A 814 -44.93 8.82 18.33
CA SER A 814 -43.55 9.25 18.53
C SER A 814 -43.18 9.18 20.01
N PRO A 815 -42.03 8.52 20.35
CA PRO A 815 -41.59 8.47 21.77
C PRO A 815 -41.22 9.82 22.36
N LEU A 816 -41.11 10.86 21.51
CA LEU A 816 -40.84 12.23 21.97
C LEU A 816 -42.09 12.93 22.54
N VAL A 817 -43.30 12.45 22.20
CA VAL A 817 -44.59 13.02 22.67
C VAL A 817 -45.02 12.43 24.01
N THR A 818 -44.75 11.17 24.31
CA THR A 818 -45.24 10.46 25.49
C THR A 818 -44.64 10.94 26.82
N HIS A 819 -43.60 11.76 26.84
CA HIS A 819 -43.01 12.31 28.08
C HIS A 819 -43.61 13.66 28.51
N GLU A 820 -44.49 14.30 27.74
CA GLU A 820 -45.13 15.56 28.12
C GLU A 820 -46.39 15.30 28.94
N GLU A 821 -47.10 14.21 28.71
CA GLU A 821 -48.29 13.89 29.47
C GLU A 821 -48.04 13.45 30.94
N GLU A 822 -46.82 12.92 31.21
CA GLU A 822 -46.41 12.56 32.59
C GLU A 822 -45.78 13.74 33.35
N ALA A 823 -45.24 14.77 32.66
CA ALA A 823 -44.66 15.95 33.31
C ALA A 823 -45.71 17.04 33.63
N ASP A 824 -46.82 17.07 32.90
CA ASP A 824 -47.89 18.10 33.08
C ASP A 824 -48.89 17.80 34.22
N ALA A 825 -48.75 16.67 34.92
CA ALA A 825 -49.65 16.33 36.01
C ALA A 825 -49.31 16.98 37.38
N GLY A 826 -48.36 17.93 37.45
CA GLY A 826 -47.99 18.49 38.75
C GLY A 826 -47.11 19.74 38.78
N GLY A 827 -47.28 20.73 37.94
CA GLY A 827 -46.53 21.99 38.07
C GLY A 827 -47.17 23.17 37.34
N GLU A 828 -47.21 24.38 37.97
CA GLU A 828 -47.69 25.63 37.40
C GLU A 828 -46.93 25.98 36.10
N PRO A 829 -47.58 26.59 35.07
CA PRO A 829 -47.01 26.86 33.78
C PRO A 829 -45.90 27.93 33.88
N ALA A 830 -44.69 27.59 33.47
CA ALA A 830 -43.66 28.56 33.21
C ALA A 830 -43.95 29.26 31.86
N GLU A 831 -44.35 30.52 31.94
CA GLU A 831 -44.39 31.45 30.81
C GLU A 831 -42.96 31.66 30.35
N ASP A 832 -42.66 31.46 29.05
CA ASP A 832 -41.40 31.65 28.30
C ASP A 832 -40.57 30.36 27.96
N ALA A 833 -41.23 29.28 27.59
CA ALA A 833 -40.55 28.29 26.75
C ALA A 833 -40.99 28.52 25.29
N GLU A 834 -40.09 29.06 24.49
CA GLU A 834 -40.24 29.10 23.04
C GLU A 834 -40.64 27.71 22.53
N LYS A 835 -41.84 27.62 21.93
CA LYS A 835 -42.34 26.42 21.30
C LYS A 835 -41.44 26.10 20.09
N GLU A 836 -40.31 25.40 20.34
CA GLU A 836 -39.66 24.70 19.29
C GLU A 836 -40.66 23.75 18.62
N SER A 837 -40.86 23.90 17.32
CA SER A 837 -41.75 23.08 16.54
C SER A 837 -41.30 21.61 16.64
N ARG A 838 -41.90 20.90 17.59
CA ARG A 838 -41.60 19.49 17.86
C ARG A 838 -42.18 18.67 16.72
N ILE A 839 -41.33 17.86 16.08
CA ILE A 839 -41.74 16.95 15.03
C ILE A 839 -42.63 15.87 15.64
N THR A 840 -43.93 16.06 15.53
CA THR A 840 -44.99 15.13 16.00
C THR A 840 -45.27 14.01 14.99
N ARG A 841 -44.69 14.05 13.80
CA ARG A 841 -44.94 13.09 12.71
C ARG A 841 -43.79 12.11 12.53
N VAL A 842 -44.09 10.80 12.57
CA VAL A 842 -43.20 9.72 12.20
C VAL A 842 -43.13 9.61 10.67
N ILE A 843 -41.92 9.48 10.10
CA ILE A 843 -41.75 9.17 8.69
C ILE A 843 -41.85 7.64 8.55
N ASP A 844 -42.81 7.16 7.79
CA ASP A 844 -43.20 5.75 7.76
C ASP A 844 -42.36 4.91 6.84
N ARG A 845 -41.69 5.51 5.84
CA ARG A 845 -40.86 4.79 4.84
C ARG A 845 -39.72 5.65 4.33
N SER A 846 -38.59 5.02 4.15
CA SER A 846 -37.37 5.66 3.59
C SER A 846 -37.38 5.71 2.04
N PRO A 847 -36.65 6.62 1.42
CA PRO A 847 -36.33 6.59 -0.01
C PRO A 847 -35.36 5.43 -0.33
N GLU A 848 -35.17 5.19 -1.63
CA GLU A 848 -34.23 4.13 -2.14
C GLU A 848 -32.77 4.40 -1.78
N SER A 849 -32.42 5.63 -1.41
CA SER A 849 -31.05 6.02 -1.02
C SER A 849 -30.64 5.59 0.39
N ALA A 850 -31.59 5.11 1.19
CA ALA A 850 -31.31 4.70 2.56
C ALA A 850 -30.44 3.44 2.60
N ARG A 851 -29.53 3.38 3.58
CA ARG A 851 -28.56 2.29 3.68
C ARG A 851 -28.31 1.89 5.12
N ILE A 852 -28.23 0.58 5.36
CA ILE A 852 -27.75 -0.01 6.61
C ILE A 852 -26.49 -0.82 6.29
N ILE A 853 -25.38 -0.52 6.96
CA ILE A 853 -24.14 -1.29 6.88
C ILE A 853 -23.87 -1.86 8.27
N LEU A 854 -23.80 -3.19 8.38
CA LEU A 854 -23.63 -3.88 9.65
C LEU A 854 -22.32 -4.68 9.67
N PHE A 855 -21.52 -4.45 10.70
CA PHE A 855 -20.37 -5.27 11.10
C PHE A 855 -20.74 -5.99 12.40
N ALA A 856 -20.80 -7.32 12.37
CA ALA A 856 -21.32 -8.15 13.46
C ALA A 856 -20.30 -8.41 14.57
N SER A 857 -19.61 -7.38 15.01
CA SER A 857 -18.70 -7.41 16.16
C SER A 857 -18.79 -6.08 16.92
N SER A 858 -18.80 -6.13 18.24
CA SER A 858 -18.80 -4.96 19.11
C SER A 858 -17.42 -4.52 19.57
N SER A 859 -16.37 -5.31 19.30
CA SER A 859 -15.04 -5.13 19.88
C SER A 859 -13.93 -4.86 18.84
N PHE A 860 -14.12 -5.23 17.57
CA PHE A 860 -13.04 -5.19 16.56
C PHE A 860 -12.51 -3.79 16.24
N LEU A 861 -13.23 -2.72 16.59
CA LEU A 861 -12.83 -1.32 16.43
C LEU A 861 -12.27 -0.69 17.71
N THR A 862 -12.28 -1.40 18.83
CA THR A 862 -11.80 -0.84 20.09
C THR A 862 -10.28 -0.69 20.09
N ASP A 863 -9.78 0.39 20.70
CA ASP A 863 -8.34 0.64 20.81
C ASP A 863 -7.61 -0.55 21.44
N THR A 864 -8.22 -1.19 22.43
CA THR A 864 -7.64 -2.38 23.09
C THR A 864 -7.41 -3.52 22.12
N MET A 865 -8.33 -3.77 21.18
CA MET A 865 -8.18 -4.85 20.20
C MET A 865 -7.20 -4.49 19.09
N LEU A 866 -7.21 -3.23 18.67
CA LEU A 866 -6.26 -2.74 17.66
C LEU A 866 -4.82 -2.77 18.20
N ASP A 867 -4.61 -2.34 19.45
CA ASP A 867 -3.30 -2.37 20.11
C ASP A 867 -2.84 -3.81 20.38
N LEU A 868 -3.77 -4.71 20.75
CA LEU A 868 -3.48 -6.13 20.94
C LEU A 868 -3.00 -6.77 19.63
N ALA A 869 -3.71 -6.55 18.54
CA ALA A 869 -3.32 -7.03 17.22
C ALA A 869 -1.98 -6.44 16.76
N ALA A 870 -1.77 -5.14 16.99
CA ALA A 870 -0.50 -4.46 16.71
C ALA A 870 0.67 -5.08 17.50
N SER A 871 0.47 -5.40 18.78
CA SER A 871 1.51 -6.02 19.62
C SER A 871 1.92 -7.41 19.12
N GLY A 872 0.96 -8.16 18.57
CA GLY A 872 1.22 -9.47 17.98
C GLY A 872 1.94 -9.43 16.64
N MET A 873 1.77 -8.37 15.86
CA MET A 873 2.34 -8.21 14.52
C MET A 873 3.60 -7.32 14.51
N GLY A 874 3.90 -6.61 15.60
CA GLY A 874 5.00 -5.65 15.67
C GLY A 874 4.80 -4.36 14.87
N THR A 875 3.60 -4.16 14.30
CA THR A 875 3.22 -2.99 13.49
C THR A 875 1.81 -2.52 13.84
N ARG A 876 1.48 -1.26 13.52
CA ARG A 876 0.11 -0.77 13.69
C ARG A 876 -0.85 -1.52 12.78
N TYR A 877 -1.88 -2.12 13.36
CA TYR A 877 -2.92 -2.85 12.64
C TYR A 877 -4.22 -2.02 12.62
N LEU A 878 -4.43 -1.25 11.57
CA LEU A 878 -5.59 -0.37 11.41
C LEU A 878 -6.59 -0.85 10.33
N LYS A 879 -6.44 -2.07 9.82
CA LYS A 879 -7.34 -2.63 8.78
C LYS A 879 -8.82 -2.62 9.15
N PRO A 880 -9.25 -2.89 10.41
CA PRO A 880 -10.64 -2.75 10.81
C PRO A 880 -11.16 -1.31 10.70
N VAL A 881 -10.34 -0.31 11.08
CA VAL A 881 -10.68 1.11 10.97
C VAL A 881 -10.78 1.50 9.50
N GLN A 882 -9.82 1.09 8.67
CA GLN A 882 -9.82 1.32 7.23
C GLN A 882 -11.04 0.73 6.53
N LEU A 883 -11.52 -0.44 6.97
CA LEU A 883 -12.73 -1.07 6.44
C LEU A 883 -13.98 -0.21 6.72
N VAL A 884 -14.11 0.31 7.94
CA VAL A 884 -15.24 1.19 8.31
C VAL A 884 -15.14 2.53 7.59
N GLU A 885 -13.94 3.10 7.48
CA GLU A 885 -13.68 4.31 6.71
C GLU A 885 -14.05 4.13 5.23
N ASN A 886 -13.67 3.02 4.61
CA ASN A 886 -14.09 2.68 3.24
C ASN A 886 -15.61 2.60 3.09
N ALA A 887 -16.31 2.03 4.07
CA ALA A 887 -17.78 1.95 4.07
C ALA A 887 -18.41 3.35 4.20
N ILE A 888 -17.80 4.25 4.96
CA ILE A 888 -18.20 5.65 5.09
C ILE A 888 -17.97 6.41 3.78
N ASP A 889 -16.78 6.35 3.22
CA ASP A 889 -16.43 7.01 1.96
C ASP A 889 -17.30 6.53 0.80
N TRP A 890 -17.55 5.23 0.74
CA TRP A 890 -18.46 4.65 -0.24
C TRP A 890 -19.88 5.20 -0.09
N SER A 891 -20.34 5.33 1.14
CA SER A 891 -21.67 5.86 1.46
C SER A 891 -21.80 7.35 1.12
N LEU A 892 -20.72 8.10 1.23
CA LEU A 892 -20.64 9.53 0.94
C LEU A 892 -20.27 9.82 -0.52
N GLU A 893 -20.19 8.78 -1.36
CA GLU A 893 -19.96 8.82 -2.81
C GLU A 893 -18.55 9.29 -3.23
N ASP A 894 -17.55 9.24 -2.36
CA ASP A 894 -16.16 9.54 -2.73
C ASP A 894 -15.46 8.33 -3.38
N ARG A 895 -16.03 7.88 -4.49
CA ARG A 895 -15.56 6.68 -5.21
C ARG A 895 -14.19 6.84 -5.84
N GLY A 896 -13.75 8.08 -6.04
CA GLY A 896 -12.45 8.35 -6.69
C GLY A 896 -11.27 7.95 -5.83
N LEU A 897 -11.26 8.36 -4.57
CA LEU A 897 -10.21 8.02 -3.61
C LEU A 897 -10.25 6.53 -3.23
N LEU A 898 -11.42 5.94 -3.10
CA LEU A 898 -11.57 4.49 -2.85
C LEU A 898 -10.90 3.65 -3.94
N ALA A 899 -11.09 4.00 -5.21
CA ALA A 899 -10.45 3.31 -6.32
C ALA A 899 -8.91 3.39 -6.28
N ILE A 900 -8.35 4.49 -5.76
CA ILE A 900 -6.90 4.63 -5.56
C ILE A 900 -6.43 3.76 -4.39
N ARG A 901 -7.18 3.77 -3.28
CA ARG A 901 -6.86 2.96 -2.09
C ARG A 901 -6.78 1.47 -2.43
N GLY A 902 -7.69 0.98 -3.28
CA GLY A 902 -7.74 -0.41 -3.73
C GLY A 902 -6.59 -0.83 -4.66
N ARG A 903 -5.93 0.08 -5.34
CA ARG A 903 -4.86 -0.24 -6.30
C ARG A 903 -3.58 -0.78 -5.65
N ALA A 904 -3.23 -0.33 -4.47
CA ALA A 904 -1.94 -0.62 -3.84
C ALA A 904 -1.87 -1.95 -3.09
N HIS A 905 -3.01 -2.52 -2.70
CA HIS A 905 -3.08 -3.66 -1.80
C HIS A 905 -3.81 -4.86 -2.43
N PHE A 906 -3.13 -5.56 -3.34
CA PHE A 906 -3.53 -6.92 -3.66
C PHE A 906 -2.76 -7.88 -2.75
N SER A 907 -3.43 -8.48 -1.77
CA SER A 907 -2.87 -9.59 -1.03
C SER A 907 -2.52 -10.72 -1.99
N ARG A 908 -1.24 -11.00 -2.08
CA ARG A 908 -0.69 -12.11 -2.87
C ARG A 908 -0.37 -13.31 -2.01
N THR A 909 -1.08 -13.49 -0.91
CA THR A 909 -0.83 -14.61 0.00
C THR A 909 -1.14 -15.94 -0.66
N LEU A 910 -0.29 -16.93 -0.39
CA LEU A 910 -0.52 -18.30 -0.82
C LEU A 910 -1.71 -18.90 -0.05
N LYS A 911 -2.40 -19.86 -0.66
CA LYS A 911 -3.35 -20.69 0.08
C LYS A 911 -2.60 -21.46 1.18
N PRO A 912 -3.19 -21.60 2.38
CA PRO A 912 -2.56 -22.39 3.43
C PRO A 912 -2.24 -23.80 2.95
N LEU A 913 -0.97 -24.21 3.02
CA LEU A 913 -0.50 -25.49 2.56
C LEU A 913 0.21 -26.21 3.71
N ASP A 914 -0.18 -27.45 3.92
CA ASP A 914 0.57 -28.36 4.80
C ASP A 914 1.96 -28.68 4.22
N ARG A 915 2.88 -29.08 5.08
CA ARG A 915 4.28 -29.35 4.71
C ARG A 915 4.42 -30.40 3.59
N GLU A 916 3.55 -31.39 3.55
CA GLU A 916 3.60 -32.43 2.52
C GLU A 916 3.24 -31.86 1.14
N SER A 917 2.23 -31.02 1.07
CA SER A 917 1.82 -30.32 -0.15
C SER A 917 2.90 -29.32 -0.62
N GLN A 918 3.56 -28.60 0.30
CA GLN A 918 4.69 -27.71 -0.04
C GLN A 918 5.83 -28.50 -0.70
N LEU A 919 6.24 -29.62 -0.12
CA LEU A 919 7.27 -30.51 -0.67
C LEU A 919 6.85 -31.11 -2.02
N PHE A 920 5.58 -31.49 -2.19
CA PHE A 920 5.07 -31.99 -3.47
C PHE A 920 5.24 -30.95 -4.59
N TRP A 921 4.83 -29.70 -4.36
CA TRP A 921 4.94 -28.65 -5.34
C TRP A 921 6.40 -28.28 -5.65
N GLU A 922 7.26 -28.27 -4.64
CA GLU A 922 8.69 -28.04 -4.80
C GLU A 922 9.32 -29.12 -5.70
N TYR A 923 9.16 -30.40 -5.35
CA TYR A 923 9.72 -31.50 -6.14
C TYR A 923 9.12 -31.59 -7.56
N LEU A 924 7.85 -31.22 -7.73
CA LEU A 924 7.23 -31.16 -9.05
C LEU A 924 7.95 -30.13 -9.93
N ASN A 925 8.28 -28.95 -9.39
CA ASN A 925 9.01 -27.91 -10.10
C ASN A 925 10.46 -28.26 -10.39
N TYR A 926 11.11 -29.13 -9.63
CA TYR A 926 12.41 -29.71 -10.04
C TYR A 926 12.23 -30.81 -11.10
N GLY A 927 11.20 -31.61 -11.00
CA GLY A 927 10.94 -32.74 -11.90
C GLY A 927 10.55 -32.34 -13.31
N LEU A 928 9.68 -31.35 -13.48
CA LEU A 928 9.17 -30.93 -14.79
C LEU A 928 10.28 -30.38 -15.72
N PRO A 929 11.19 -29.48 -15.31
CA PRO A 929 12.32 -29.07 -16.13
C PRO A 929 13.29 -30.21 -16.47
N LEU A 930 13.55 -31.10 -15.51
CA LEU A 930 14.38 -32.29 -15.74
C LEU A 930 13.75 -33.20 -16.80
N PHE A 931 12.46 -33.47 -16.71
CA PHE A 931 11.70 -34.20 -17.73
C PHE A 931 11.78 -33.51 -19.08
N GLY A 932 11.65 -32.17 -19.14
CA GLY A 932 11.82 -31.39 -20.34
C GLY A 932 13.20 -31.57 -20.97
N LEU A 933 14.28 -31.55 -20.18
CA LEU A 933 15.63 -31.82 -20.65
C LEU A 933 15.79 -33.25 -21.21
N LEU A 934 15.26 -34.23 -20.53
CA LEU A 934 15.27 -35.64 -21.00
C LEU A 934 14.50 -35.79 -22.31
N LEU A 935 13.36 -35.12 -22.45
CA LEU A 935 12.54 -35.11 -23.67
C LEU A 935 13.33 -34.48 -24.84
N ILE A 936 13.99 -33.32 -24.62
CA ILE A 936 14.84 -32.69 -25.62
C ILE A 936 15.96 -33.67 -26.03
N GLY A 937 16.62 -34.33 -25.08
CA GLY A 937 17.64 -35.35 -25.31
C GLY A 937 17.11 -36.51 -26.16
N PHE A 938 15.94 -37.04 -25.84
CA PHE A 938 15.30 -38.13 -26.54
C PHE A 938 14.94 -37.75 -28.01
N ILE A 939 14.31 -36.60 -28.20
CA ILE A 939 13.96 -36.07 -29.51
C ILE A 939 15.26 -35.93 -30.37
N ARG A 940 16.31 -35.39 -29.73
CA ARG A 940 17.61 -35.20 -30.40
C ARG A 940 18.28 -36.51 -30.79
N ARG A 941 18.29 -37.49 -29.91
CA ARG A 941 18.81 -38.83 -30.15
C ARG A 941 18.07 -39.49 -31.32
N ARG A 942 16.71 -39.34 -31.39
CA ARG A 942 15.88 -39.88 -32.44
C ARG A 942 16.15 -39.18 -33.78
N THR A 943 16.30 -37.86 -33.82
CA THR A 943 16.63 -37.09 -35.02
C THR A 943 18.02 -37.41 -35.52
N ASN A 944 19.02 -37.57 -34.65
CA ASN A 944 20.36 -37.95 -35.00
C ASN A 944 20.42 -39.37 -35.58
N LYS A 945 19.72 -40.36 -35.01
CA LYS A 945 19.61 -41.70 -35.58
C LYS A 945 18.98 -41.68 -36.98
N ARG A 946 17.91 -40.90 -37.20
CA ARG A 946 17.26 -40.73 -38.51
C ARG A 946 18.22 -40.06 -39.54
N ALA A 947 18.99 -39.06 -39.11
CA ALA A 947 20.00 -38.45 -39.96
C ALA A 947 21.09 -39.44 -40.32
N ALA A 948 21.63 -40.18 -39.38
CA ALA A 948 22.65 -41.21 -39.59
C ALA A 948 22.18 -42.30 -40.56
N SER A 949 20.92 -42.79 -40.42
CA SER A 949 20.36 -43.76 -41.34
C SER A 949 20.18 -43.21 -42.76
N ARG A 950 19.79 -41.93 -42.93
CA ARG A 950 19.72 -41.27 -44.25
C ARG A 950 21.13 -41.11 -44.88
N TYR A 951 22.15 -40.73 -44.12
CA TYR A 951 23.52 -40.67 -44.63
C TYR A 951 24.08 -42.03 -45.02
N ALA A 952 23.81 -43.04 -44.19
CA ALA A 952 24.17 -44.43 -44.52
C ALA A 952 23.50 -44.94 -45.82
N ALA A 953 22.20 -44.60 -46.00
CA ALA A 953 21.51 -44.96 -47.27
C ALA A 953 22.09 -44.23 -48.48
N ILE A 954 22.48 -42.97 -48.38
CA ILE A 954 23.11 -42.19 -49.44
C ILE A 954 24.50 -42.78 -49.79
N LEU A 955 25.29 -43.13 -48.78
CA LEU A 955 26.62 -43.72 -48.96
C LEU A 955 26.48 -45.13 -49.56
N GLY A 956 25.58 -45.94 -49.10
CA GLY A 956 25.32 -47.25 -49.64
C GLY A 956 24.79 -47.27 -51.11
N THR A 957 24.09 -46.20 -51.49
CA THR A 957 23.72 -46.03 -52.94
C THR A 957 24.86 -45.56 -53.78
N ALA A 958 25.80 -44.75 -53.20
CA ALA A 958 27.01 -44.30 -53.91
C ALA A 958 28.02 -45.44 -54.17
N GLU A 959 28.10 -46.45 -53.27
CA GLU A 959 28.89 -47.65 -53.52
C GLU A 959 28.28 -48.54 -54.58
N LYS A 960 26.98 -48.66 -54.66
CA LYS A 960 26.28 -49.42 -55.71
C LYS A 960 26.34 -48.78 -57.09
N THR A 961 26.69 -47.51 -57.21
CA THR A 961 26.84 -46.77 -58.45
C THR A 961 28.30 -46.75 -58.95
N ARG A 962 29.27 -47.28 -58.16
CA ARG A 962 30.70 -47.39 -58.50
C ARG A 962 31.14 -48.86 -58.86
N VAL A 963 30.22 -49.79 -58.83
CA VAL A 963 30.37 -51.14 -59.42
C VAL A 963 29.55 -51.23 -60.70
#